data_15ba8dd4e65e8e9dd40e6aa39b4b855c
#
_entry.id   15ba8dd4e65e8e9dd40e6aa39b4b855c
#
_cell.length_a   1.000
_cell.length_b   1.000
_cell.length_c   1.000
_cell.angle_alpha   90.00
_cell.angle_beta   90.00
_cell.angle_gamma   90.00
#
_symmetry.space_group_name_H-M   'P 1'
#
loop_
_entity.id
_entity.type
_entity.pdbx_description
1 polymer ?
#
loop_
_entity_poly.entity_id
_entity_poly.type
_entity_poly.pdbx_seq_one_letter_code
_entity_poly.pdbx_strand_id
1 'polypeptide(L)'
;MWTRRCLAILAIWLLAVPAHAEQYFVKNIDEYNQAAKKLVAGDVIILANGRWHDFEIKISGKGTKTKPITLISEDPGKVVLTGQSNLRIGGEYILVTGLVFLNGYSPTGEVISFRRSKDDLARNSRVTEVVIDGFSKPDRYDSDYWVGMYGKNNRFDHNHLVGKTNKGVTLAVRLDSKGSQENGHRIDHNYFGPRPVLGSNGGETLRIGTSKYSMFDSHTLVENNYFDRCDGEVEIISSKSGRNIYRGNMFFESSGTLTLRHGDGNLVENNVFMGNGKDHTGGIRVINRDQTIRNNYLEGLRGTGFASALTVMNGVPNSPVNRYVQVDNAVIENNSVVDSSRITFAAGADAERSAAPVNSRFRNNLLGGTASGPFLKIQDDISGIAFSGNMLVSGKIDKPVAGIAEGQLVLARAENGLLYPEGSAVGVSRDLVPVMRDQVGVSWYPKPLTGDRFGTGRAMSVQPGEDTLTEAFAATSDGDRLILSTGDYLVNKVLSLDKAISIEGAKDAVAKISFARPSLFEMKQGGSLRLSNLVIDGELAPDSVGNAVIRTTIYPIQSNFLIELDSVSVANLDVNKSFHFIALGKSSFADRVSIKNSKFINISGSVLQAASETEDYGQYNVEYAEISGSSFKDIGGAVFNIYRGGRDESTFGPHFSLTGSSFMNVGRDGNNVTGSSMVLHGVQHSDISNNVFSDAAPIKIVHTVGRPQSRISDNMSKNMAAPILEELDYQGKHRAVLVGNQFEGAAKP
;
A
#
# COMPACT_ATOMS: atom_id res chain seq x y z
N MET A 1 -59.46 76.64 0.63
CA MET A 1 -59.43 75.81 1.80
C MET A 1 -58.71 74.50 1.42
N TRP A 2 -57.45 74.38 1.74
CA TRP A 2 -56.68 73.20 1.45
C TRP A 2 -56.09 72.72 2.77
N THR A 3 -56.52 71.51 3.19
CA THR A 3 -56.01 70.82 4.36
C THR A 3 -54.84 69.91 3.96
N ARG A 4 -53.62 70.22 4.42
CA ARG A 4 -52.41 69.35 4.31
C ARG A 4 -52.49 68.24 5.37
N ARG A 5 -52.48 66.98 4.95
CA ARG A 5 -52.24 65.81 5.80
C ARG A 5 -50.70 65.55 5.84
N CYS A 6 -50.05 65.69 6.97
CA CYS A 6 -48.70 65.18 7.23
C CYS A 6 -48.73 63.68 7.48
N LEU A 7 -48.06 62.87 6.63
CA LEU A 7 -47.73 61.49 6.91
C LEU A 7 -46.39 61.48 7.67
N ALA A 8 -46.41 61.00 8.93
CA ALA A 8 -45.21 60.70 9.69
C ALA A 8 -44.73 59.31 9.28
N ILE A 9 -43.56 59.18 8.65
CA ILE A 9 -42.87 57.93 8.35
C ILE A 9 -42.09 57.56 9.60
N LEU A 10 -42.53 56.50 10.31
CA LEU A 10 -41.82 55.89 11.42
C LEU A 10 -40.71 54.99 10.87
N ALA A 11 -39.45 55.48 10.87
CA ALA A 11 -38.31 54.65 10.51
C ALA A 11 -37.98 53.73 11.71
N ILE A 12 -38.33 52.45 11.59
CA ILE A 12 -37.91 51.43 12.53
C ILE A 12 -36.43 51.11 12.26
N TRP A 13 -35.53 51.63 13.06
CA TRP A 13 -34.15 51.21 13.11
C TRP A 13 -34.09 49.80 13.76
N LEU A 14 -33.99 48.76 12.97
CA LEU A 14 -33.54 47.46 13.45
C LEU A 14 -32.10 47.63 13.95
N LEU A 15 -31.91 47.83 15.23
CA LEU A 15 -30.63 47.66 15.90
C LEU A 15 -30.20 46.20 15.75
N ALA A 16 -29.34 45.89 14.80
CA ALA A 16 -28.64 44.65 14.75
C ALA A 16 -27.76 44.55 15.98
N VAL A 17 -28.23 43.87 17.00
CA VAL A 17 -27.40 43.52 18.16
C VAL A 17 -26.23 42.69 17.61
N PRO A 18 -24.99 43.11 17.81
CA PRO A 18 -23.85 42.31 17.39
C PRO A 18 -23.97 40.93 18.12
N ALA A 19 -24.12 39.87 17.36
CA ALA A 19 -24.08 38.53 17.93
C ALA A 19 -22.70 38.37 18.61
N HIS A 20 -22.71 38.22 19.93
CA HIS A 20 -21.52 37.85 20.68
C HIS A 20 -21.21 36.39 20.40
N ALA A 21 -19.96 36.08 20.13
CA ALA A 21 -19.47 34.71 20.00
C ALA A 21 -19.71 33.95 21.32
N GLU A 22 -20.34 32.79 21.22
CA GLU A 22 -20.63 31.93 22.37
C GLU A 22 -19.71 30.72 22.40
N GLN A 23 -19.47 30.21 23.61
CA GLN A 23 -18.76 28.92 23.81
C GLN A 23 -19.76 27.90 24.35
N TYR A 24 -19.89 26.80 23.62
CA TYR A 24 -20.77 25.69 23.96
C TYR A 24 -19.93 24.51 24.45
N PHE A 25 -19.83 24.30 25.75
CA PHE A 25 -19.23 23.09 26.31
C PHE A 25 -20.26 21.97 26.30
N VAL A 26 -20.02 20.91 25.52
CA VAL A 26 -21.00 19.84 25.28
C VAL A 26 -20.43 18.49 25.72
N LYS A 27 -21.26 17.68 26.41
CA LYS A 27 -20.87 16.41 27.04
C LYS A 27 -21.45 15.19 26.35
N ASN A 28 -22.41 15.39 25.46
CA ASN A 28 -23.10 14.33 24.73
C ASN A 28 -23.60 14.81 23.36
N ILE A 29 -24.06 13.85 22.56
CA ILE A 29 -24.51 14.08 21.17
C ILE A 29 -25.72 15.03 21.12
N ASP A 30 -26.65 14.96 22.09
CA ASP A 30 -27.83 15.82 22.10
C ASP A 30 -27.48 17.28 22.38
N GLU A 31 -26.60 17.53 23.33
CA GLU A 31 -26.07 18.89 23.62
C GLU A 31 -25.33 19.46 22.39
N TYR A 32 -24.51 18.62 21.74
CA TYR A 32 -23.86 19.01 20.48
C TYR A 32 -24.88 19.40 19.42
N ASN A 33 -25.90 18.55 19.18
CA ASN A 33 -26.90 18.78 18.17
C ASN A 33 -27.74 20.06 18.41
N GLN A 34 -27.94 20.42 19.68
CA GLN A 34 -28.60 21.68 20.05
C GLN A 34 -27.70 22.89 19.76
N ALA A 35 -26.40 22.82 20.12
CA ALA A 35 -25.44 23.89 19.86
C ALA A 35 -25.23 24.10 18.34
N ALA A 36 -25.06 23.01 17.58
CA ALA A 36 -24.76 23.06 16.15
C ALA A 36 -25.87 23.69 15.28
N LYS A 37 -27.11 23.82 15.80
CA LYS A 37 -28.25 24.44 15.06
C LYS A 37 -28.21 25.96 15.01
N LYS A 38 -27.45 26.63 15.88
CA LYS A 38 -27.54 28.08 16.09
C LYS A 38 -26.19 28.81 15.89
N LEU A 39 -25.22 28.15 15.32
CA LEU A 39 -23.87 28.68 15.19
C LEU A 39 -23.78 29.95 14.36
N VAL A 40 -23.12 30.96 14.90
CA VAL A 40 -22.78 32.21 14.23
C VAL A 40 -21.26 32.42 14.21
N ALA A 41 -20.80 33.41 13.47
CA ALA A 41 -19.38 33.68 13.31
C ALA A 41 -18.67 33.96 14.65
N GLY A 42 -17.67 33.17 14.97
CA GLY A 42 -16.86 33.22 16.19
C GLY A 42 -17.27 32.21 17.26
N ASP A 43 -18.40 31.50 17.10
CA ASP A 43 -18.82 30.49 18.07
C ASP A 43 -17.85 29.33 18.15
N VAL A 44 -17.74 28.75 19.35
CA VAL A 44 -16.88 27.62 19.64
C VAL A 44 -17.70 26.50 20.30
N ILE A 45 -17.71 25.32 19.67
CA ILE A 45 -18.19 24.10 20.33
C ILE A 45 -16.98 23.37 20.90
N ILE A 46 -17.00 23.11 22.21
CA ILE A 46 -15.98 22.36 22.94
C ILE A 46 -16.56 21.01 23.29
N LEU A 47 -16.02 19.93 22.72
CA LEU A 47 -16.39 18.56 23.08
C LEU A 47 -15.67 18.15 24.35
N ALA A 48 -16.41 17.69 25.35
CA ALA A 48 -15.84 17.18 26.61
C ALA A 48 -14.96 15.94 26.35
N ASN A 49 -13.89 15.81 27.13
CA ASN A 49 -13.01 14.66 27.10
C ASN A 49 -13.77 13.35 27.28
N GLY A 50 -13.34 12.31 26.59
CA GLY A 50 -13.92 10.99 26.70
C GLY A 50 -14.16 10.32 25.35
N ARG A 51 -14.88 9.20 25.41
CA ARG A 51 -15.22 8.40 24.23
C ARG A 51 -16.61 8.80 23.72
N TRP A 52 -16.65 9.18 22.43
CA TRP A 52 -17.86 9.49 21.69
C TRP A 52 -18.13 8.36 20.69
N HIS A 53 -19.13 7.54 20.98
CA HIS A 53 -19.43 6.33 20.23
C HIS A 53 -20.59 6.55 19.27
N ASP A 54 -20.45 6.06 18.01
CA ASP A 54 -21.44 6.18 16.93
C ASP A 54 -21.91 7.62 16.69
N PHE A 55 -20.93 8.54 16.63
CA PHE A 55 -21.21 9.96 16.51
C PHE A 55 -20.96 10.50 15.11
N GLU A 56 -22.02 10.77 14.37
CA GLU A 56 -21.96 11.52 13.11
C GLU A 56 -21.95 13.04 13.39
N ILE A 57 -20.78 13.65 13.37
CA ILE A 57 -20.62 15.10 13.52
C ILE A 57 -21.01 15.80 12.23
N LYS A 58 -22.03 16.69 12.28
CA LYS A 58 -22.46 17.52 11.16
C LYS A 58 -22.36 18.98 11.56
N ILE A 59 -21.38 19.72 11.04
CA ILE A 59 -21.18 21.12 11.33
C ILE A 59 -21.26 21.97 10.06
N SER A 60 -21.98 23.07 10.12
CA SER A 60 -22.11 24.03 9.04
C SER A 60 -22.49 25.40 9.59
N GLY A 61 -22.10 26.45 8.88
CA GLY A 61 -22.43 27.81 9.23
C GLY A 61 -21.63 28.82 8.40
N LYS A 62 -21.76 30.11 8.72
CA LYS A 62 -21.02 31.19 8.06
C LYS A 62 -20.11 31.90 9.07
N GLY A 63 -18.92 31.35 9.24
CA GLY A 63 -17.83 32.05 9.91
C GLY A 63 -17.21 33.14 9.04
N THR A 64 -16.15 33.75 9.53
CA THR A 64 -15.31 34.68 8.76
C THR A 64 -13.83 34.35 8.99
N LYS A 65 -12.94 34.91 8.18
CA LYS A 65 -11.50 34.69 8.32
C LYS A 65 -10.97 35.03 9.73
N THR A 66 -11.52 36.07 10.38
CA THR A 66 -11.12 36.51 11.72
C THR A 66 -11.99 35.97 12.83
N LYS A 67 -13.15 35.39 12.52
CA LYS A 67 -14.11 34.79 13.45
C LYS A 67 -14.63 33.49 12.86
N PRO A 68 -13.83 32.42 12.76
CA PRO A 68 -14.28 31.13 12.30
C PRO A 68 -15.29 30.53 13.29
N ILE A 69 -16.15 29.65 12.83
CA ILE A 69 -16.89 28.75 13.70
C ILE A 69 -15.93 27.59 14.04
N THR A 70 -15.75 27.31 15.31
CA THR A 70 -14.73 26.34 15.77
C THR A 70 -15.37 25.13 16.45
N LEU A 71 -14.92 23.94 16.09
CA LEU A 71 -15.16 22.69 16.81
C LEU A 71 -13.81 22.22 17.35
N ILE A 72 -13.72 22.11 18.67
CA ILE A 72 -12.48 21.74 19.34
C ILE A 72 -12.74 20.70 20.44
N SER A 73 -11.76 19.83 20.71
CA SER A 73 -11.72 19.02 21.91
C SER A 73 -11.43 19.89 23.15
N GLU A 74 -11.94 19.50 24.31
CA GLU A 74 -11.56 20.11 25.61
C GLU A 74 -10.04 20.05 25.80
N ASP A 75 -9.45 18.86 25.67
CA ASP A 75 -8.00 18.66 25.60
C ASP A 75 -7.63 17.94 24.29
N PRO A 76 -6.56 18.33 23.60
CA PRO A 76 -6.10 17.67 22.37
C PRO A 76 -5.85 16.17 22.59
N GLY A 77 -6.45 15.33 21.75
CA GLY A 77 -6.29 13.89 21.81
C GLY A 77 -7.13 13.16 22.86
N LYS A 78 -7.91 13.87 23.68
CA LYS A 78 -8.77 13.27 24.72
C LYS A 78 -10.21 13.04 24.26
N VAL A 79 -10.61 13.60 23.14
CA VAL A 79 -11.90 13.33 22.49
C VAL A 79 -11.72 12.22 21.46
N VAL A 80 -12.17 11.02 21.79
CA VAL A 80 -11.96 9.82 20.96
C VAL A 80 -13.30 9.37 20.36
N LEU A 81 -13.39 9.49 19.03
CA LEU A 81 -14.53 9.06 18.21
C LEU A 81 -14.37 7.58 17.87
N THR A 82 -15.35 6.76 18.23
CA THR A 82 -15.31 5.30 18.09
C THR A 82 -16.58 4.76 17.42
N GLY A 83 -16.58 3.48 17.07
CA GLY A 83 -17.72 2.85 16.40
C GLY A 83 -17.98 3.44 15.02
N GLN A 84 -19.26 3.67 14.67
CA GLN A 84 -19.65 4.27 13.39
C GLN A 84 -19.68 5.81 13.49
N SER A 85 -18.52 6.43 13.45
CA SER A 85 -18.39 7.89 13.60
C SER A 85 -17.82 8.54 12.35
N ASN A 86 -18.20 9.80 12.09
CA ASN A 86 -17.64 10.62 11.02
C ASN A 86 -17.75 12.12 11.31
N LEU A 87 -17.11 12.95 10.45
CA LEU A 87 -17.19 14.42 10.48
C LEU A 87 -17.57 14.94 9.09
N ARG A 88 -18.66 15.72 9.02
CA ARG A 88 -19.13 16.35 7.79
C ARG A 88 -19.21 17.87 7.98
N ILE A 89 -18.47 18.59 7.13
CA ILE A 89 -18.30 20.04 7.24
C ILE A 89 -18.95 20.71 6.04
N GLY A 90 -19.83 21.68 6.30
CA GLY A 90 -20.42 22.55 5.28
C GLY A 90 -20.17 24.04 5.59
N GLY A 91 -20.64 24.93 4.70
CA GLY A 91 -20.55 26.37 4.92
C GLY A 91 -19.16 26.96 4.74
N GLU A 92 -18.86 28.02 5.50
CA GLU A 92 -17.63 28.80 5.29
C GLU A 92 -16.90 29.09 6.60
N TYR A 93 -15.56 29.07 6.54
CA TYR A 93 -14.66 29.36 7.67
C TYR A 93 -14.98 28.53 8.92
N ILE A 94 -15.04 27.23 8.74
CA ILE A 94 -15.13 26.28 9.84
C ILE A 94 -13.73 25.79 10.21
N LEU A 95 -13.40 25.79 11.48
CA LEU A 95 -12.16 25.22 12.03
C LEU A 95 -12.49 24.00 12.90
N VAL A 96 -11.82 22.86 12.63
CA VAL A 96 -11.91 21.65 13.46
C VAL A 96 -10.52 21.23 13.91
N THR A 97 -10.38 20.91 15.22
CA THR A 97 -9.07 20.55 15.78
C THR A 97 -9.19 19.62 17.00
N GLY A 98 -8.14 18.82 17.25
CA GLY A 98 -7.93 18.06 18.49
C GLY A 98 -8.64 16.70 18.60
N LEU A 99 -9.29 16.20 17.54
CA LEU A 99 -10.09 14.99 17.56
C LEU A 99 -9.26 13.72 17.20
N VAL A 100 -9.67 12.58 17.73
CA VAL A 100 -9.10 11.26 17.42
C VAL A 100 -10.19 10.31 16.93
N PHE A 101 -10.02 9.71 15.76
CA PHE A 101 -10.83 8.59 15.25
C PHE A 101 -10.07 7.29 15.47
N LEU A 102 -10.62 6.40 16.28
CA LEU A 102 -9.97 5.15 16.69
C LEU A 102 -11.01 4.06 16.97
N ASN A 103 -10.68 2.80 16.70
CA ASN A 103 -11.54 1.65 17.01
C ASN A 103 -12.96 1.77 16.39
N GLY A 104 -13.02 1.97 15.08
CA GLY A 104 -14.28 2.11 14.36
C GLY A 104 -14.08 2.30 12.86
N TYR A 105 -15.13 2.78 12.21
CA TYR A 105 -15.15 3.10 10.78
C TYR A 105 -16.26 4.10 10.47
N SER A 106 -16.22 4.74 9.30
CA SER A 106 -17.29 5.64 8.89
C SER A 106 -18.55 4.88 8.44
N PRO A 107 -19.75 5.28 8.89
CA PRO A 107 -21.01 4.74 8.34
C PRO A 107 -21.30 5.24 6.91
N THR A 108 -20.48 6.19 6.42
CA THR A 108 -20.61 6.79 5.08
C THR A 108 -19.35 6.52 4.25
N GLY A 109 -19.28 7.12 3.07
CA GLY A 109 -18.11 6.99 2.17
C GLY A 109 -16.88 7.78 2.61
N GLU A 110 -16.94 8.66 3.63
CA GLU A 110 -15.80 9.42 4.14
C GLU A 110 -15.81 9.47 5.67
N VAL A 111 -14.63 9.40 6.32
CA VAL A 111 -14.49 9.66 7.76
C VAL A 111 -14.55 11.18 8.01
N ILE A 112 -13.81 11.97 7.24
CA ILE A 112 -13.89 13.43 7.25
C ILE A 112 -14.31 13.91 5.86
N SER A 113 -15.43 14.61 5.76
CA SER A 113 -15.94 15.13 4.49
C SER A 113 -16.08 16.65 4.52
N PHE A 114 -15.40 17.35 3.59
CA PHE A 114 -15.54 18.80 3.40
C PHE A 114 -16.81 19.14 2.63
N ARG A 115 -17.87 18.36 2.87
CA ARG A 115 -19.24 18.64 2.49
C ARG A 115 -20.21 18.05 3.52
N ARG A 116 -21.22 18.79 3.91
CA ARG A 116 -22.35 18.27 4.70
C ARG A 116 -23.37 17.56 3.80
N SER A 117 -23.61 18.11 2.63
CA SER A 117 -24.46 17.54 1.57
C SER A 117 -23.93 17.96 0.19
N LYS A 118 -24.60 17.52 -0.89
CA LYS A 118 -24.26 17.93 -2.27
C LYS A 118 -24.29 19.44 -2.47
N ASP A 119 -25.18 20.13 -1.77
CA ASP A 119 -25.45 21.56 -1.91
C ASP A 119 -24.78 22.40 -0.81
N ASP A 120 -24.18 21.73 0.19
CA ASP A 120 -23.49 22.40 1.32
C ASP A 120 -22.05 21.94 1.40
N LEU A 121 -21.20 22.55 0.57
CA LEU A 121 -19.78 22.30 0.47
C LEU A 121 -19.02 23.24 1.42
N ALA A 122 -17.95 22.76 2.02
CA ALA A 122 -17.06 23.57 2.83
C ALA A 122 -16.24 24.54 1.96
N ARG A 123 -16.07 25.75 2.44
CA ARG A 123 -15.18 26.77 1.82
C ARG A 123 -14.35 27.46 2.86
N ASN A 124 -13.10 27.79 2.50
CA ASN A 124 -12.17 28.49 3.39
C ASN A 124 -12.07 27.87 4.78
N SER A 125 -12.35 26.55 4.89
CA SER A 125 -12.43 25.81 6.14
C SER A 125 -11.15 25.01 6.38
N ARG A 126 -10.84 24.71 7.65
CA ARG A 126 -9.61 24.03 8.05
C ARG A 126 -9.87 22.88 9.01
N VAL A 127 -9.21 21.75 8.75
CA VAL A 127 -9.09 20.65 9.69
C VAL A 127 -7.61 20.51 10.03
N THR A 128 -7.27 20.59 11.29
CA THR A 128 -5.89 20.56 11.76
C THR A 128 -5.78 19.79 13.07
N GLU A 129 -4.63 19.17 13.33
CA GLU A 129 -4.34 18.41 14.55
C GLU A 129 -5.41 17.33 14.87
N VAL A 130 -5.86 16.62 13.83
CA VAL A 130 -6.78 15.48 13.94
C VAL A 130 -6.02 14.18 13.66
N VAL A 131 -6.36 13.14 14.40
CA VAL A 131 -5.80 11.79 14.22
C VAL A 131 -6.85 10.86 13.64
N ILE A 132 -6.48 10.07 12.63
CA ILE A 132 -7.22 8.90 12.16
C ILE A 132 -6.25 7.71 12.23
N ASP A 133 -6.52 6.75 13.11
CA ASP A 133 -5.65 5.60 13.33
C ASP A 133 -6.46 4.30 13.22
N GLY A 134 -6.13 3.46 12.23
CA GLY A 134 -6.77 2.17 12.00
C GLY A 134 -8.28 2.21 11.83
N PHE A 135 -8.86 3.39 11.54
CA PHE A 135 -10.31 3.61 11.46
C PHE A 135 -10.86 3.14 10.12
N SER A 136 -10.79 1.82 9.89
CA SER A 136 -11.07 1.16 8.61
C SER A 136 -12.30 0.26 8.68
N LYS A 137 -13.03 0.14 7.56
CA LYS A 137 -14.17 -0.76 7.46
C LYS A 137 -13.77 -2.22 7.69
N PRO A 138 -14.68 -3.06 8.23
CA PRO A 138 -14.36 -4.45 8.57
C PRO A 138 -13.94 -5.32 7.38
N ASP A 139 -14.51 -5.10 6.19
CA ASP A 139 -14.09 -5.79 4.98
C ASP A 139 -12.98 -5.00 4.28
N ARG A 140 -11.86 -5.70 3.98
CA ARG A 140 -10.69 -5.17 3.26
C ARG A 140 -11.08 -4.52 1.92
N TYR A 141 -12.04 -5.06 1.22
CA TYR A 141 -12.44 -4.59 -0.11
C TYR A 141 -13.68 -3.68 -0.10
N ASP A 142 -14.26 -3.41 1.07
CA ASP A 142 -15.31 -2.39 1.21
C ASP A 142 -14.68 -0.99 1.22
N SER A 143 -15.07 -0.16 0.25
CA SER A 143 -14.38 1.10 -0.04
C SER A 143 -14.91 2.27 0.79
N ASP A 144 -13.99 3.07 1.32
CA ASP A 144 -14.24 4.43 1.81
C ASP A 144 -13.01 5.32 1.62
N TYR A 145 -13.17 6.62 1.83
CA TYR A 145 -12.06 7.56 1.95
C TYR A 145 -11.93 8.02 3.41
N TRP A 146 -10.72 8.18 3.91
CA TRP A 146 -10.61 8.80 5.23
C TRP A 146 -10.89 10.29 5.15
N VAL A 147 -10.42 10.97 4.10
CA VAL A 147 -10.70 12.39 3.90
C VAL A 147 -11.20 12.64 2.48
N GLY A 148 -12.36 13.28 2.36
CA GLY A 148 -12.89 13.78 1.09
C GLY A 148 -12.91 15.32 1.09
N MET A 149 -12.04 15.95 0.29
CA MET A 149 -12.01 17.40 0.14
C MET A 149 -12.89 17.85 -1.02
N TYR A 150 -13.92 18.61 -0.69
CA TYR A 150 -14.86 19.24 -1.62
C TYR A 150 -14.85 20.76 -1.44
N GLY A 151 -15.53 21.49 -2.30
CA GLY A 151 -15.62 22.95 -2.21
C GLY A 151 -14.35 23.65 -2.63
N LYS A 152 -14.01 24.78 -1.97
CA LYS A 152 -12.86 25.62 -2.38
C LYS A 152 -12.06 26.16 -1.20
N ASN A 153 -10.76 26.35 -1.41
CA ASN A 153 -9.82 27.00 -0.50
C ASN A 153 -9.80 26.39 0.91
N ASN A 154 -10.05 25.09 1.01
CA ASN A 154 -9.96 24.40 2.29
C ASN A 154 -8.53 23.96 2.57
N ARG A 155 -8.17 23.87 3.85
CA ARG A 155 -6.86 23.43 4.30
C ARG A 155 -6.99 22.20 5.19
N PHE A 156 -6.12 21.21 4.95
CA PHE A 156 -5.95 20.02 5.75
C PHE A 156 -4.49 19.91 6.15
N ASP A 157 -4.17 20.22 7.42
CA ASP A 157 -2.79 20.35 7.85
C ASP A 157 -2.52 19.85 9.26
N HIS A 158 -1.27 19.46 9.53
CA HIS A 158 -0.80 18.94 10.82
C HIS A 158 -1.63 17.74 11.34
N ASN A 159 -2.27 16.98 10.45
CA ASN A 159 -3.05 15.82 10.82
C ASN A 159 -2.20 14.54 10.77
N HIS A 160 -2.66 13.51 11.45
CA HIS A 160 -1.98 12.23 11.59
C HIS A 160 -2.89 11.11 11.07
N LEU A 161 -2.54 10.48 9.96
CA LEU A 161 -3.30 9.43 9.29
C LEU A 161 -2.45 8.18 9.20
N VAL A 162 -2.85 7.09 9.86
CA VAL A 162 -2.03 5.89 10.01
C VAL A 162 -2.87 4.62 9.94
N GLY A 163 -2.40 3.58 9.26
CA GLY A 163 -2.99 2.24 9.35
C GLY A 163 -4.30 2.07 8.59
N LYS A 164 -4.50 2.76 7.44
CA LYS A 164 -5.65 2.46 6.58
C LYS A 164 -5.44 1.11 5.89
N THR A 165 -6.32 0.16 6.17
CA THR A 165 -6.21 -1.23 5.69
C THR A 165 -7.26 -1.61 4.65
N ASN A 166 -8.39 -0.89 4.58
CA ASN A 166 -9.42 -1.16 3.60
C ASN A 166 -9.24 -0.36 2.31
N LYS A 167 -9.93 -0.80 1.25
CA LYS A 167 -9.99 -0.17 -0.07
C LYS A 167 -10.45 1.28 0.01
N GLY A 168 -9.99 2.09 -0.94
CA GLY A 168 -10.28 3.53 -1.06
C GLY A 168 -9.12 4.38 -0.61
N VAL A 169 -8.97 5.54 -1.24
CA VAL A 169 -7.87 6.48 -1.05
C VAL A 169 -7.86 7.04 0.38
N THR A 170 -6.68 7.26 0.97
CA THR A 170 -6.63 7.87 2.30
C THR A 170 -7.15 9.30 2.26
N LEU A 171 -6.65 10.14 1.33
CA LEU A 171 -7.19 11.48 1.12
C LEU A 171 -7.50 11.73 -0.36
N ALA A 172 -8.74 12.08 -0.67
CA ALA A 172 -9.20 12.38 -2.03
C ALA A 172 -9.66 13.82 -2.17
N VAL A 173 -9.09 14.55 -3.15
CA VAL A 173 -9.61 15.86 -3.60
C VAL A 173 -10.61 15.60 -4.72
N ARG A 174 -11.81 16.14 -4.58
CA ARG A 174 -12.95 15.90 -5.48
C ARG A 174 -13.19 17.10 -6.39
N LEU A 175 -13.37 16.82 -7.68
CA LEU A 175 -13.69 17.83 -8.71
C LEU A 175 -15.06 17.61 -9.35
N ASP A 176 -15.94 16.88 -8.68
CA ASP A 176 -17.21 16.36 -9.20
C ASP A 176 -18.35 17.39 -9.38
N SER A 177 -18.09 18.64 -9.07
CA SER A 177 -19.00 19.75 -9.29
C SER A 177 -18.25 21.04 -9.60
N LYS A 178 -18.91 22.03 -10.21
CA LYS A 178 -18.33 23.38 -10.43
C LYS A 178 -17.89 24.04 -9.13
N GLY A 179 -18.55 23.73 -8.01
CA GLY A 179 -18.17 24.21 -6.68
C GLY A 179 -16.89 23.60 -6.13
N SER A 180 -16.37 22.53 -6.77
CA SER A 180 -15.16 21.82 -6.36
C SER A 180 -14.07 21.78 -7.44
N GLN A 181 -14.25 22.44 -8.59
CA GLN A 181 -13.22 22.65 -9.62
C GLN A 181 -12.48 23.94 -9.35
N GLU A 182 -11.24 24.07 -9.83
CA GLU A 182 -10.34 25.20 -9.49
C GLU A 182 -10.39 25.49 -8.00
N ASN A 183 -10.19 24.44 -7.22
CA ASN A 183 -10.56 24.44 -5.81
C ASN A 183 -9.49 25.06 -4.90
N GLY A 184 -8.22 25.12 -5.30
CA GLY A 184 -7.15 25.80 -4.56
C GLY A 184 -6.97 25.26 -3.13
N HIS A 185 -7.17 23.97 -2.91
CA HIS A 185 -6.97 23.38 -1.60
C HIS A 185 -5.50 23.36 -1.18
N ARG A 186 -5.25 23.33 0.12
CA ARG A 186 -3.92 23.16 0.68
C ARG A 186 -3.87 21.95 1.61
N ILE A 187 -2.91 21.04 1.38
CA ILE A 187 -2.65 19.83 2.14
C ILE A 187 -1.20 19.90 2.59
N ASP A 188 -0.96 20.24 3.86
CA ASP A 188 0.39 20.54 4.30
C ASP A 188 0.72 20.08 5.72
N HIS A 189 1.99 19.75 5.97
CA HIS A 189 2.52 19.32 7.26
C HIS A 189 1.77 18.12 7.87
N ASN A 190 1.13 17.27 7.06
CA ASN A 190 0.49 16.06 7.54
C ASN A 190 1.49 14.91 7.62
N TYR A 191 1.27 14.03 8.58
CA TYR A 191 1.91 12.73 8.65
C TYR A 191 0.96 11.69 8.04
N PHE A 192 1.32 11.19 6.87
CA PHE A 192 0.71 10.00 6.27
C PHE A 192 1.57 8.81 6.68
N GLY A 193 1.14 8.09 7.71
CA GLY A 193 1.87 6.97 8.30
C GLY A 193 1.72 5.67 7.51
N PRO A 194 2.24 4.57 8.01
CA PRO A 194 2.23 3.31 7.28
C PRO A 194 0.85 2.91 6.79
N ARG A 195 0.78 2.61 5.52
CA ARG A 195 -0.36 1.99 4.87
C ARG A 195 0.11 0.68 4.25
N PRO A 196 -0.34 -0.49 4.74
CA PRO A 196 0.08 -1.78 4.21
C PRO A 196 -0.42 -2.00 2.80
N VAL A 197 0.18 -2.95 2.09
CA VAL A 197 -0.27 -3.40 0.76
C VAL A 197 -1.74 -3.82 0.82
N LEU A 198 -2.55 -3.27 -0.07
CA LEU A 198 -3.98 -3.60 -0.15
C LEU A 198 -4.22 -4.94 -0.85
N GLY A 199 -3.39 -5.29 -1.83
CA GLY A 199 -3.59 -6.43 -2.70
C GLY A 199 -4.74 -6.23 -3.71
N SER A 200 -4.99 -4.97 -4.10
CA SER A 200 -6.00 -4.57 -5.09
C SER A 200 -5.79 -3.11 -5.48
N ASN A 201 -6.49 -2.65 -6.52
CA ASN A 201 -6.61 -1.22 -6.85
C ASN A 201 -7.40 -0.45 -5.77
N GLY A 202 -7.08 0.81 -5.55
CA GLY A 202 -7.71 1.71 -4.58
C GLY A 202 -6.92 1.84 -3.27
N GLY A 203 -5.62 1.57 -3.33
CA GLY A 203 -4.66 1.72 -2.24
C GLY A 203 -3.91 3.04 -2.21
N GLU A 204 -4.21 4.02 -3.08
CA GLU A 204 -3.49 5.30 -3.11
C GLU A 204 -3.58 6.05 -1.77
N THR A 205 -2.50 6.70 -1.37
CA THR A 205 -2.52 7.55 -0.17
C THR A 205 -3.19 8.88 -0.48
N LEU A 206 -2.85 9.51 -1.59
CA LEU A 206 -3.45 10.78 -2.01
C LEU A 206 -3.91 10.72 -3.46
N ARG A 207 -5.15 11.16 -3.73
CA ARG A 207 -5.65 11.30 -5.10
C ARG A 207 -6.29 12.66 -5.32
N ILE A 208 -5.87 13.37 -6.36
CA ILE A 208 -6.43 14.67 -6.73
C ILE A 208 -7.19 14.54 -8.04
N GLY A 209 -8.52 14.53 -7.93
CA GLY A 209 -9.43 14.33 -9.06
C GLY A 209 -9.69 12.86 -9.41
N THR A 210 -10.29 12.65 -10.56
CA THR A 210 -10.53 11.34 -11.18
C THR A 210 -10.38 11.47 -12.69
N SER A 211 -10.22 10.37 -13.42
CA SER A 211 -10.07 10.39 -14.88
C SER A 211 -11.19 11.14 -15.59
N LYS A 212 -12.43 11.08 -15.09
CA LYS A 212 -13.57 11.80 -15.66
C LYS A 212 -13.38 13.34 -15.66
N TYR A 213 -12.63 13.87 -14.71
CA TYR A 213 -12.41 15.31 -14.52
C TYR A 213 -10.97 15.73 -14.82
N SER A 214 -10.21 14.92 -15.52
CA SER A 214 -8.78 15.14 -15.84
C SER A 214 -8.51 16.39 -16.68
N MET A 215 -9.53 16.89 -17.39
CA MET A 215 -9.45 18.11 -18.20
C MET A 215 -9.68 19.39 -17.37
N PHE A 216 -9.91 19.29 -16.06
CA PHE A 216 -10.10 20.43 -15.17
C PHE A 216 -8.87 20.65 -14.29
N ASP A 217 -8.63 21.92 -13.99
CA ASP A 217 -7.60 22.31 -13.05
C ASP A 217 -8.09 22.25 -11.60
N SER A 218 -7.22 21.80 -10.71
CA SER A 218 -7.49 21.77 -9.27
C SER A 218 -6.79 22.92 -8.53
N HIS A 219 -5.55 23.24 -8.93
CA HIS A 219 -4.69 24.18 -8.23
C HIS A 219 -4.43 23.79 -6.77
N THR A 220 -4.50 22.51 -6.45
CA THR A 220 -4.22 22.02 -5.09
C THR A 220 -2.72 22.09 -4.82
N LEU A 221 -2.37 22.62 -3.63
CA LEU A 221 -1.01 22.64 -3.11
C LEU A 221 -0.83 21.52 -2.08
N VAL A 222 0.11 20.60 -2.36
CA VAL A 222 0.53 19.51 -1.46
C VAL A 222 1.96 19.80 -1.05
N GLU A 223 2.17 20.25 0.18
CA GLU A 223 3.52 20.70 0.58
C GLU A 223 3.91 20.28 2.00
N ASN A 224 5.19 20.02 2.19
CA ASN A 224 5.79 19.71 3.48
C ASN A 224 5.08 18.57 4.24
N ASN A 225 4.54 17.58 3.54
CA ASN A 225 3.99 16.37 4.15
C ASN A 225 5.06 15.27 4.24
N TYR A 226 4.88 14.36 5.17
CA TYR A 226 5.71 13.17 5.31
C TYR A 226 4.89 11.92 4.98
N PHE A 227 5.27 11.21 3.92
CA PHE A 227 4.70 9.94 3.48
C PHE A 227 5.61 8.82 3.97
N ASP A 228 5.21 8.14 5.04
CA ASP A 228 6.00 7.11 5.74
C ASP A 228 5.48 5.71 5.39
N ARG A 229 6.18 4.97 4.54
CA ARG A 229 5.81 3.60 4.15
C ARG A 229 4.36 3.48 3.68
N CYS A 230 4.01 4.34 2.74
CA CYS A 230 2.71 4.34 2.08
C CYS A 230 2.72 3.31 0.95
N ASP A 231 2.46 2.04 1.26
CA ASP A 231 2.66 0.88 0.38
C ASP A 231 1.36 0.34 -0.23
N GLY A 232 0.25 1.05 -0.08
CA GLY A 232 -1.09 0.54 -0.42
C GLY A 232 -1.26 0.08 -1.87
N GLU A 233 -0.65 0.76 -2.85
CA GLU A 233 -0.58 0.39 -4.27
C GLU A 233 0.58 1.10 -4.99
N VAL A 234 0.68 0.91 -6.32
CA VAL A 234 1.77 1.48 -7.16
C VAL A 234 1.76 3.01 -7.25
N GLU A 235 0.68 3.69 -6.89
CA GLU A 235 0.57 5.16 -6.89
C GLU A 235 0.43 5.68 -5.44
N ILE A 236 1.50 6.17 -4.82
CA ILE A 236 1.43 6.85 -3.52
C ILE A 236 0.55 8.09 -3.65
N ILE A 237 0.84 8.89 -4.69
CA ILE A 237 0.02 10.03 -5.11
C ILE A 237 -0.44 9.81 -6.54
N SER A 238 -1.76 9.83 -6.76
CA SER A 238 -2.38 9.80 -8.08
C SER A 238 -2.94 11.19 -8.44
N SER A 239 -2.16 11.99 -9.20
CA SER A 239 -2.63 13.28 -9.72
C SER A 239 -3.49 13.06 -10.97
N LYS A 240 -4.78 13.37 -10.87
CA LYS A 240 -5.76 13.20 -11.96
C LYS A 240 -6.49 14.52 -12.28
N SER A 241 -5.76 15.63 -12.25
CA SER A 241 -6.22 16.97 -12.62
C SER A 241 -5.02 17.89 -12.85
N GLY A 242 -5.25 19.07 -13.47
CA GLY A 242 -4.18 20.00 -13.84
C GLY A 242 -3.79 20.98 -12.73
N ARG A 243 -2.62 21.62 -12.95
CA ARG A 243 -2.04 22.76 -12.21
C ARG A 243 -1.88 22.56 -10.71
N ASN A 244 -1.65 21.33 -10.28
CA ASN A 244 -1.30 21.03 -8.89
C ASN A 244 0.18 21.30 -8.61
N ILE A 245 0.50 21.59 -7.36
CA ILE A 245 1.88 21.79 -6.88
C ILE A 245 2.18 20.77 -5.81
N TYR A 246 3.25 20.01 -5.99
CA TYR A 246 3.81 19.05 -5.04
C TYR A 246 5.18 19.55 -4.64
N ARG A 247 5.32 20.09 -3.41
CA ARG A 247 6.54 20.79 -2.99
C ARG A 247 7.00 20.38 -1.61
N GLY A 248 8.31 20.15 -1.43
CA GLY A 248 8.92 19.95 -0.12
C GLY A 248 8.42 18.72 0.65
N ASN A 249 7.80 17.75 -0.02
CA ASN A 249 7.31 16.54 0.64
C ASN A 249 8.45 15.52 0.81
N MET A 250 8.39 14.75 1.89
CA MET A 250 9.24 13.57 2.11
C MET A 250 8.46 12.30 1.80
N PHE A 251 9.04 11.43 0.99
CA PHE A 251 8.58 10.06 0.73
C PHE A 251 9.62 9.10 1.31
N PHE A 252 9.30 8.49 2.43
CA PHE A 252 10.22 7.61 3.17
C PHE A 252 9.79 6.15 3.04
N GLU A 253 10.65 5.31 2.45
CA GLU A 253 10.44 3.87 2.28
C GLU A 253 9.06 3.49 1.73
N SER A 254 8.47 4.35 0.90
CA SER A 254 7.14 4.15 0.33
C SER A 254 7.22 3.46 -1.04
N SER A 255 6.52 2.34 -1.19
CA SER A 255 6.44 1.61 -2.46
C SER A 255 5.50 2.35 -3.43
N GLY A 256 5.92 2.50 -4.71
CA GLY A 256 5.15 3.24 -5.70
C GLY A 256 5.68 4.63 -6.01
N THR A 257 4.87 5.47 -6.63
CA THR A 257 5.31 6.75 -7.21
C THR A 257 4.36 7.90 -6.90
N LEU A 258 4.89 9.13 -6.98
CA LEU A 258 4.11 10.31 -7.30
C LEU A 258 3.83 10.28 -8.80
N THR A 259 2.60 9.97 -9.19
CA THR A 259 2.19 9.80 -10.57
C THR A 259 1.37 11.00 -11.07
N LEU A 260 1.85 11.68 -12.10
CA LEU A 260 1.09 12.72 -12.82
C LEU A 260 0.16 12.02 -13.84
N ARG A 261 -0.85 11.30 -13.29
CA ARG A 261 -1.66 10.33 -14.03
C ARG A 261 -2.52 10.97 -15.12
N HIS A 262 -3.11 12.13 -14.80
CA HIS A 262 -3.88 12.97 -15.72
C HIS A 262 -3.73 14.44 -15.34
N GLY A 263 -4.05 15.33 -16.29
CA GLY A 263 -4.02 16.77 -16.12
C GLY A 263 -2.65 17.39 -16.46
N ASP A 264 -2.70 18.58 -17.02
CA ASP A 264 -1.55 19.29 -17.53
C ASP A 264 -1.00 20.33 -16.54
N GLY A 265 0.22 20.77 -16.71
CA GLY A 265 0.80 21.92 -16.02
C GLY A 265 1.06 21.72 -14.52
N ASN A 266 1.28 20.50 -14.06
CA ASN A 266 1.64 20.27 -12.67
C ASN A 266 3.12 20.59 -12.40
N LEU A 267 3.40 21.02 -11.15
CA LEU A 267 4.75 21.33 -10.66
C LEU A 267 5.13 20.34 -9.54
N VAL A 268 6.25 19.64 -9.72
CA VAL A 268 6.85 18.76 -8.71
C VAL A 268 8.24 19.31 -8.39
N GLU A 269 8.40 19.91 -7.21
CA GLU A 269 9.67 20.57 -6.85
C GLU A 269 10.07 20.38 -5.39
N ASN A 270 11.37 20.35 -5.14
CA ASN A 270 11.95 20.29 -3.80
C ASN A 270 11.48 19.11 -2.95
N ASN A 271 11.02 18.01 -3.54
CA ASN A 271 10.64 16.82 -2.80
C ASN A 271 11.85 15.90 -2.57
N VAL A 272 11.79 15.13 -1.51
CA VAL A 272 12.82 14.16 -1.15
C VAL A 272 12.21 12.77 -1.10
N PHE A 273 12.82 11.83 -1.81
CA PHE A 273 12.45 10.41 -1.84
C PHE A 273 13.60 9.59 -1.28
N MET A 274 13.40 8.93 -0.14
CA MET A 274 14.38 8.08 0.52
C MET A 274 13.89 6.64 0.54
N GLY A 275 14.43 5.81 -0.36
CA GLY A 275 14.00 4.42 -0.52
C GLY A 275 14.72 3.44 0.41
N ASN A 276 15.93 3.79 0.88
CA ASN A 276 16.78 2.94 1.73
C ASN A 276 17.00 1.52 1.20
N GLY A 277 16.91 1.32 -0.12
CA GLY A 277 17.06 0.01 -0.72
C GLY A 277 15.83 -0.91 -0.61
N LYS A 278 14.69 -0.40 -0.12
CA LYS A 278 13.44 -1.17 -0.04
C LYS A 278 12.87 -1.41 -1.44
N ASP A 279 12.42 -2.63 -1.69
CA ASP A 279 11.83 -3.02 -2.96
C ASP A 279 10.61 -2.16 -3.33
N HIS A 280 10.40 -1.96 -4.64
CA HIS A 280 9.29 -1.20 -5.22
C HIS A 280 9.22 0.28 -4.84
N THR A 281 10.18 0.81 -4.06
CA THR A 281 10.25 2.26 -3.81
C THR A 281 10.53 2.98 -5.13
N GLY A 282 9.62 3.85 -5.51
CA GLY A 282 9.66 4.62 -6.74
C GLY A 282 9.76 6.13 -6.49
N GLY A 283 9.87 6.89 -7.56
CA GLY A 283 9.95 8.33 -7.47
C GLY A 283 8.83 9.03 -8.23
N ILE A 284 9.14 9.66 -9.37
CA ILE A 284 8.21 10.52 -10.10
C ILE A 284 7.89 9.90 -11.46
N ARG A 285 6.58 9.74 -11.75
CA ARG A 285 6.08 9.21 -13.03
C ARG A 285 5.41 10.31 -13.83
N VAL A 286 6.02 10.68 -14.96
CA VAL A 286 5.64 11.81 -15.81
C VAL A 286 4.77 11.34 -16.95
N ILE A 287 3.57 11.93 -17.04
CA ILE A 287 2.57 11.72 -18.11
C ILE A 287 1.94 13.07 -18.39
N ASN A 288 1.30 13.27 -19.54
CA ASN A 288 0.60 14.49 -19.95
C ASN A 288 1.53 15.65 -20.33
N ARG A 289 0.98 16.87 -20.45
CA ARG A 289 1.62 18.04 -21.03
C ARG A 289 2.07 19.03 -19.97
N ASP A 290 3.05 19.86 -20.33
CA ASP A 290 3.50 21.03 -19.56
C ASP A 290 3.93 20.69 -18.10
N GLN A 291 4.40 19.49 -17.85
CA GLN A 291 4.84 19.07 -16.53
C GLN A 291 6.21 19.67 -16.19
N THR A 292 6.37 20.20 -14.98
CA THR A 292 7.67 20.69 -14.49
C THR A 292 8.12 19.87 -13.29
N ILE A 293 9.27 19.21 -13.42
CA ILE A 293 9.88 18.37 -12.38
C ILE A 293 11.28 18.94 -12.10
N ARG A 294 11.46 19.62 -10.98
CA ARG A 294 12.73 20.28 -10.69
C ARG A 294 13.16 20.22 -9.24
N ASN A 295 14.45 20.21 -9.03
CA ASN A 295 15.09 20.28 -7.73
C ASN A 295 14.57 19.20 -6.74
N ASN A 296 14.28 17.99 -7.24
CA ASN A 296 13.89 16.85 -6.39
C ASN A 296 15.09 15.93 -6.13
N TYR A 297 15.17 15.40 -4.92
CA TYR A 297 16.20 14.45 -4.50
C TYR A 297 15.61 13.05 -4.34
N LEU A 298 16.23 12.05 -4.98
CA LEU A 298 15.78 10.67 -5.02
C LEU A 298 16.95 9.75 -4.72
N GLU A 299 16.93 9.06 -3.57
CA GLU A 299 18.03 8.19 -3.11
C GLU A 299 17.53 6.80 -2.71
N GLY A 300 18.31 5.78 -3.09
CA GLY A 300 18.11 4.42 -2.62
C GLY A 300 16.85 3.73 -3.12
N LEU A 301 16.28 4.19 -4.25
CA LEU A 301 15.03 3.67 -4.81
C LEU A 301 15.28 2.37 -5.59
N ARG A 302 14.42 1.37 -5.39
CA ARG A 302 14.54 0.03 -6.02
C ARG A 302 13.45 -0.29 -7.05
N GLY A 303 12.49 0.59 -7.26
CA GLY A 303 11.46 0.43 -8.28
C GLY A 303 12.01 0.42 -9.71
N THR A 304 11.30 -0.26 -10.59
CA THR A 304 11.64 -0.39 -12.03
C THR A 304 10.40 -0.19 -12.89
N GLY A 305 10.57 -0.06 -14.20
CA GLY A 305 9.45 0.13 -15.13
C GLY A 305 8.66 1.40 -14.80
N PHE A 306 7.39 1.27 -14.52
CA PHE A 306 6.53 2.39 -14.15
C PHE A 306 6.85 2.99 -12.77
N ALA A 307 7.46 2.21 -11.91
CA ALA A 307 7.89 2.63 -10.57
C ALA A 307 9.38 3.00 -10.50
N SER A 308 10.06 3.26 -11.61
CA SER A 308 11.45 3.74 -11.58
C SER A 308 11.59 5.04 -10.78
N ALA A 309 12.80 5.34 -10.33
CA ALA A 309 13.09 6.59 -9.63
C ALA A 309 12.60 7.82 -10.40
N LEU A 310 12.74 7.78 -11.73
CA LEU A 310 12.11 8.72 -12.64
C LEU A 310 11.61 7.97 -13.88
N THR A 311 10.35 8.20 -14.23
CA THR A 311 9.73 7.56 -15.39
C THR A 311 9.12 8.62 -16.29
N VAL A 312 9.46 8.62 -17.59
CA VAL A 312 8.79 9.41 -18.63
C VAL A 312 8.04 8.43 -19.52
N MET A 313 6.71 8.56 -19.58
CA MET A 313 5.84 7.58 -20.24
C MET A 313 5.67 7.83 -21.73
N ASN A 314 5.45 6.74 -22.49
CA ASN A 314 4.76 6.86 -23.78
C ASN A 314 3.26 7.09 -23.56
N GLY A 315 2.64 7.82 -24.47
CA GLY A 315 1.21 8.07 -24.49
C GLY A 315 0.47 7.24 -25.54
N VAL A 316 -0.85 7.29 -25.47
CA VAL A 316 -1.77 6.75 -26.49
C VAL A 316 -2.06 7.86 -27.49
N PRO A 317 -1.89 7.68 -28.80
CA PRO A 317 -2.26 8.66 -29.81
C PRO A 317 -3.75 9.04 -29.69
N ASN A 318 -4.06 10.35 -29.68
CA ASN A 318 -5.44 10.85 -29.48
C ASN A 318 -6.12 10.27 -28.23
N SER A 319 -5.39 10.22 -27.13
CA SER A 319 -5.75 9.51 -25.89
C SER A 319 -7.16 9.82 -25.41
N PRO A 320 -7.99 8.80 -25.14
CA PRO A 320 -9.20 8.97 -24.33
C PRO A 320 -8.86 9.48 -22.93
N VAL A 321 -9.83 10.13 -22.28
CA VAL A 321 -9.67 10.79 -20.95
C VAL A 321 -9.13 9.85 -19.86
N ASN A 322 -9.41 8.56 -19.97
CA ASN A 322 -9.00 7.56 -18.96
C ASN A 322 -7.68 6.83 -19.31
N ARG A 323 -7.04 7.15 -20.46
CA ARG A 323 -5.78 6.53 -20.88
C ARG A 323 -4.59 7.46 -20.64
N TYR A 324 -3.46 7.19 -21.25
CA TYR A 324 -2.20 7.94 -21.06
C TYR A 324 -2.07 8.99 -22.15
N VAL A 325 -2.14 10.26 -21.79
CA VAL A 325 -1.87 11.36 -22.72
C VAL A 325 -0.37 11.45 -22.98
N GLN A 326 0.04 11.74 -24.22
CA GLN A 326 1.43 11.91 -24.63
C GLN A 326 2.13 12.96 -23.75
N VAL A 327 3.36 12.68 -23.35
CA VAL A 327 4.23 13.67 -22.70
C VAL A 327 4.66 14.68 -23.74
N ASP A 328 4.31 15.94 -23.51
CA ASP A 328 4.62 17.08 -24.38
C ASP A 328 5.06 18.28 -23.56
N ASN A 329 6.12 18.95 -23.93
CA ASN A 329 6.67 20.13 -23.25
C ASN A 329 6.99 19.92 -21.76
N ALA A 330 7.46 18.72 -21.39
CA ALA A 330 7.89 18.46 -20.02
C ALA A 330 9.28 19.07 -19.75
N VAL A 331 9.45 19.69 -18.59
CA VAL A 331 10.74 20.24 -18.12
C VAL A 331 11.20 19.46 -16.90
N ILE A 332 12.30 18.71 -17.03
CA ILE A 332 12.88 17.87 -15.97
C ILE A 332 14.31 18.35 -15.73
N GLU A 333 14.51 19.06 -14.62
CA GLU A 333 15.79 19.76 -14.42
C GLU A 333 16.26 19.83 -12.97
N ASN A 334 17.57 19.88 -12.80
CA ASN A 334 18.22 20.05 -11.50
C ASN A 334 17.76 19.01 -10.45
N ASN A 335 17.43 17.78 -10.87
CA ASN A 335 17.11 16.71 -9.94
C ASN A 335 18.36 15.87 -9.65
N SER A 336 18.44 15.29 -8.46
CA SER A 336 19.46 14.29 -8.13
C SER A 336 18.81 12.92 -7.93
N VAL A 337 19.24 11.94 -8.72
CA VAL A 337 18.87 10.53 -8.56
C VAL A 337 20.14 9.78 -8.19
N VAL A 338 20.21 9.22 -6.98
CA VAL A 338 21.43 8.64 -6.42
C VAL A 338 21.14 7.23 -5.88
N ASP A 339 22.08 6.32 -6.03
CA ASP A 339 21.96 4.91 -5.58
C ASP A 339 20.61 4.30 -5.91
N SER A 340 20.06 4.56 -7.10
CA SER A 340 18.74 4.09 -7.49
C SER A 340 18.81 3.05 -8.60
N SER A 341 17.84 2.13 -8.65
CA SER A 341 17.89 1.01 -9.60
C SER A 341 17.69 1.46 -11.03
N ARG A 342 16.81 2.44 -11.30
CA ARG A 342 16.40 2.74 -12.67
C ARG A 342 15.84 4.14 -12.89
N ILE A 343 16.15 4.68 -14.08
CA ILE A 343 15.37 5.71 -14.77
C ILE A 343 14.84 5.08 -16.05
N THR A 344 13.56 5.31 -16.40
CA THR A 344 12.95 4.75 -17.60
C THR A 344 12.38 5.85 -18.49
N PHE A 345 12.84 5.94 -19.75
CA PHE A 345 12.29 6.83 -20.77
C PHE A 345 11.43 6.06 -21.77
N ALA A 346 10.41 6.73 -22.30
CA ALA A 346 9.41 6.17 -23.19
C ALA A 346 8.78 4.89 -22.62
N ALA A 347 8.52 4.91 -21.31
CA ALA A 347 8.07 3.75 -20.56
C ALA A 347 6.67 3.30 -21.00
N GLY A 348 6.47 1.98 -21.05
CA GLY A 348 5.18 1.41 -21.40
C GLY A 348 4.91 1.37 -22.91
N ALA A 349 5.91 1.63 -23.74
CA ALA A 349 5.78 1.53 -25.19
C ALA A 349 5.25 0.16 -25.64
N ASP A 350 4.14 0.16 -26.34
CA ASP A 350 3.49 -0.99 -26.96
C ASP A 350 2.64 -0.54 -28.16
N ALA A 351 1.84 -1.43 -28.74
CA ALA A 351 1.01 -1.13 -29.89
C ALA A 351 -0.05 -0.03 -29.60
N GLU A 352 -0.51 0.12 -28.35
CA GLU A 352 -1.45 1.15 -27.93
C GLU A 352 -0.73 2.44 -27.52
N ARG A 353 0.31 2.32 -26.69
CA ARG A 353 1.09 3.45 -26.17
C ARG A 353 2.26 3.76 -27.09
N SER A 354 1.98 4.23 -28.29
CA SER A 354 2.95 4.47 -29.36
C SER A 354 3.32 5.95 -29.56
N ALA A 355 2.76 6.87 -28.74
CA ALA A 355 3.10 8.29 -28.80
C ALA A 355 4.29 8.59 -27.87
N ALA A 356 5.49 8.66 -28.46
CA ALA A 356 6.73 8.98 -27.75
C ALA A 356 6.72 10.42 -27.20
N PRO A 357 7.51 10.73 -26.13
CA PRO A 357 7.65 12.09 -25.60
C PRO A 357 8.16 13.09 -26.63
N VAL A 358 7.57 14.30 -26.64
CA VAL A 358 7.96 15.38 -27.60
C VAL A 358 8.19 16.71 -26.88
N ASN A 359 8.91 17.64 -27.55
CA ASN A 359 9.15 19.01 -27.11
C ASN A 359 9.68 19.15 -25.68
N SER A 360 10.26 18.11 -25.12
CA SER A 360 10.61 18.02 -23.70
C SER A 360 12.10 18.26 -23.45
N ARG A 361 12.46 18.60 -22.21
CA ARG A 361 13.84 18.90 -21.82
C ARG A 361 14.23 18.14 -20.56
N PHE A 362 15.42 17.57 -20.61
CA PHE A 362 16.05 16.87 -19.49
C PHE A 362 17.44 17.47 -19.26
N ARG A 363 17.60 18.32 -18.24
CA ARG A 363 18.83 19.10 -18.10
C ARG A 363 19.35 19.24 -16.66
N ASN A 364 20.68 19.35 -16.53
CA ASN A 364 21.39 19.59 -15.28
C ASN A 364 21.00 18.59 -14.16
N ASN A 365 20.65 17.35 -14.51
CA ASN A 365 20.33 16.33 -13.52
C ASN A 365 21.59 15.55 -13.14
N LEU A 366 21.75 15.25 -11.83
CA LEU A 366 22.74 14.33 -11.30
C LEU A 366 22.16 12.91 -11.32
N LEU A 367 22.87 11.96 -11.92
CA LEU A 367 22.40 10.61 -12.16
C LEU A 367 23.37 9.60 -11.56
N GLY A 368 22.89 8.75 -10.65
CA GLY A 368 23.69 7.73 -10.00
C GLY A 368 22.89 6.44 -9.78
N GLY A 369 23.25 5.42 -10.54
CA GLY A 369 22.63 4.09 -10.47
C GLY A 369 23.37 3.15 -9.52
N THR A 370 22.69 2.05 -9.16
CA THR A 370 23.31 0.90 -8.51
C THR A 370 24.25 0.17 -9.49
N ALA A 371 25.15 -0.68 -8.98
CA ALA A 371 26.08 -1.44 -9.82
C ALA A 371 25.40 -2.54 -10.67
N SER A 372 24.14 -2.92 -10.37
CA SER A 372 23.43 -4.02 -11.00
C SER A 372 22.53 -3.56 -12.17
N GLY A 373 22.85 -4.02 -13.37
CA GLY A 373 22.03 -3.82 -14.58
C GLY A 373 22.08 -2.41 -15.17
N PRO A 374 21.34 -2.15 -16.27
CA PRO A 374 21.31 -0.84 -16.90
C PRO A 374 20.48 0.13 -16.04
N PHE A 375 21.10 1.22 -15.61
CA PHE A 375 20.45 2.28 -14.82
C PHE A 375 19.48 3.10 -15.68
N LEU A 376 19.88 3.45 -16.89
CA LEU A 376 19.04 4.18 -17.83
C LEU A 376 18.42 3.18 -18.84
N LYS A 377 17.07 3.06 -18.83
CA LYS A 377 16.32 2.23 -19.75
C LYS A 377 15.53 3.09 -20.73
N ILE A 378 15.76 2.85 -22.01
CA ILE A 378 15.02 3.50 -23.11
C ILE A 378 14.16 2.44 -23.77
N GLN A 379 12.85 2.63 -23.82
CA GLN A 379 11.92 1.62 -24.34
C GLN A 379 11.43 1.95 -25.77
N ASP A 380 11.47 3.22 -26.18
CA ASP A 380 11.06 3.69 -27.50
C ASP A 380 11.83 4.97 -27.88
N ASP A 381 11.37 5.73 -28.86
CA ASP A 381 11.98 6.97 -29.35
C ASP A 381 12.00 8.06 -28.24
N ILE A 382 13.17 8.67 -28.08
CA ILE A 382 13.41 9.80 -27.17
C ILE A 382 13.93 11.04 -27.89
N SER A 383 13.90 11.06 -29.26
CA SER A 383 14.38 12.19 -30.06
C SER A 383 13.65 13.50 -29.76
N GLY A 384 12.43 13.42 -29.23
CA GLY A 384 11.64 14.56 -28.78
C GLY A 384 12.04 15.12 -27.40
N ILE A 385 13.07 14.56 -26.74
CA ILE A 385 13.62 15.04 -25.47
C ILE A 385 15.00 15.65 -25.70
N ALA A 386 15.18 16.93 -25.43
CA ALA A 386 16.48 17.59 -25.49
C ALA A 386 17.24 17.38 -24.17
N PHE A 387 18.37 16.66 -24.23
CA PHE A 387 19.26 16.41 -23.10
C PHE A 387 20.40 17.42 -23.08
N SER A 388 20.73 18.01 -21.92
CA SER A 388 21.87 18.91 -21.76
C SER A 388 22.35 19.02 -20.33
N GLY A 389 23.68 19.06 -20.13
CA GLY A 389 24.28 19.30 -18.82
C GLY A 389 24.03 18.23 -17.75
N ASN A 390 23.54 17.04 -18.14
CA ASN A 390 23.32 15.95 -17.20
C ASN A 390 24.62 15.21 -16.94
N MET A 391 24.82 14.73 -15.70
CA MET A 391 26.02 14.02 -15.29
C MET A 391 25.64 12.64 -14.72
N LEU A 392 26.18 11.58 -15.33
CA LEU A 392 26.12 10.22 -14.80
C LEU A 392 27.38 9.93 -14.01
N VAL A 393 27.24 9.69 -12.70
CA VAL A 393 28.37 9.44 -11.78
C VAL A 393 28.54 7.95 -11.45
N SER A 394 27.50 7.16 -11.61
CA SER A 394 27.52 5.70 -11.43
C SER A 394 26.38 5.02 -12.16
N GLY A 395 26.49 3.70 -12.38
CA GLY A 395 25.50 2.91 -13.13
C GLY A 395 25.90 2.74 -14.59
N LYS A 396 25.08 2.00 -15.33
CA LYS A 396 25.32 1.70 -16.76
C LYS A 396 24.22 2.30 -17.62
N ILE A 397 24.59 2.75 -18.80
CA ILE A 397 23.65 3.17 -19.86
C ILE A 397 23.75 2.12 -20.98
N ASP A 398 22.62 1.61 -21.47
CA ASP A 398 22.60 0.64 -22.59
C ASP A 398 23.18 1.24 -23.89
N LYS A 399 22.88 2.51 -24.11
CA LYS A 399 23.37 3.28 -25.27
C LYS A 399 23.69 4.71 -24.85
N PRO A 400 24.82 5.29 -25.31
CA PRO A 400 25.14 6.70 -25.04
C PRO A 400 24.01 7.63 -25.48
N VAL A 401 23.69 8.62 -24.64
CA VAL A 401 22.69 9.65 -24.93
C VAL A 401 23.41 11.01 -24.97
N ALA A 402 23.34 11.70 -26.10
CA ALA A 402 23.93 13.03 -26.23
C ALA A 402 23.33 13.98 -25.18
N GLY A 403 24.19 14.72 -24.43
CA GLY A 403 23.77 15.61 -23.35
C GLY A 403 23.69 14.94 -21.96
N ILE A 404 24.13 13.68 -21.84
CA ILE A 404 24.45 13.00 -20.59
C ILE A 404 25.94 12.70 -20.64
N ALA A 405 26.74 13.39 -19.84
CA ALA A 405 28.17 13.14 -19.68
C ALA A 405 28.40 12.09 -18.59
N GLU A 406 29.31 11.16 -18.84
CA GLU A 406 29.81 10.23 -17.83
C GLU A 406 31.02 10.85 -17.14
N GLY A 407 31.06 10.85 -15.80
CA GLY A 407 32.14 11.42 -15.05
C GLY A 407 32.24 10.88 -13.62
N GLN A 408 33.44 10.91 -13.07
CA GLN A 408 33.69 10.55 -11.69
C GLN A 408 33.60 11.80 -10.81
N LEU A 409 32.45 12.03 -10.18
CA LEU A 409 32.28 13.04 -9.15
C LEU A 409 32.21 12.34 -7.78
N VAL A 410 32.96 12.85 -6.81
CA VAL A 410 32.81 12.44 -5.43
C VAL A 410 31.51 13.02 -4.88
N LEU A 411 30.68 12.16 -4.32
CA LEU A 411 29.46 12.59 -3.65
C LEU A 411 29.71 12.63 -2.14
N ALA A 412 29.51 13.80 -1.53
CA ALA A 412 29.65 13.99 -0.09
C ALA A 412 28.28 14.25 0.55
N ARG A 413 28.04 13.62 1.72
CA ARG A 413 26.80 13.82 2.49
C ARG A 413 26.91 15.12 3.28
N ALA A 414 25.98 16.03 3.05
CA ALA A 414 25.90 17.33 3.74
C ALA A 414 25.14 17.20 5.07
N GLU A 415 25.13 18.27 5.86
CA GLU A 415 24.44 18.33 7.17
C GLU A 415 22.92 18.07 7.07
N ASN A 416 22.30 18.41 5.95
CA ASN A 416 20.88 18.12 5.67
C ASN A 416 20.61 16.65 5.34
N GLY A 417 21.63 15.78 5.41
CA GLY A 417 21.52 14.35 5.14
C GLY A 417 21.52 13.93 3.67
N LEU A 418 21.64 14.87 2.71
CA LEU A 418 21.62 14.58 1.28
C LEU A 418 23.03 14.51 0.69
N LEU A 419 23.21 13.73 -0.38
CA LEU A 419 24.46 13.61 -1.13
C LEU A 419 24.55 14.68 -2.23
N TYR A 420 25.67 15.39 -2.27
CA TYR A 420 25.94 16.41 -3.28
C TYR A 420 27.30 16.17 -3.95
N PRO A 421 27.43 16.51 -5.25
CA PRO A 421 28.72 16.40 -5.92
C PRO A 421 29.68 17.50 -5.40
N GLU A 422 30.93 17.11 -5.17
CA GLU A 422 32.00 18.05 -4.85
C GLU A 422 32.45 18.81 -6.11
N GLY A 423 32.62 20.11 -6.00
CA GLY A 423 33.09 20.96 -7.10
C GLY A 423 32.15 21.12 -8.29
N SER A 424 30.88 20.69 -8.17
CA SER A 424 29.88 20.82 -9.22
C SER A 424 28.53 21.30 -8.67
N ALA A 425 27.79 22.02 -9.50
CA ALA A 425 26.44 22.50 -9.19
C ALA A 425 25.33 21.66 -9.89
N VAL A 426 25.69 20.53 -10.52
CA VAL A 426 24.72 19.66 -11.16
C VAL A 426 23.84 18.95 -10.12
N GLY A 427 22.55 18.80 -10.42
CA GLY A 427 21.57 18.18 -9.50
C GLY A 427 20.84 19.21 -8.63
N VAL A 428 20.36 18.77 -7.47
CA VAL A 428 19.57 19.60 -6.55
C VAL A 428 20.39 20.71 -5.91
N SER A 429 19.71 21.83 -5.59
CA SER A 429 20.30 22.92 -4.80
C SER A 429 20.69 22.46 -3.40
N ARG A 430 21.79 23.00 -2.89
CA ARG A 430 22.23 22.79 -1.49
C ARG A 430 21.30 23.45 -0.47
N ASP A 431 20.40 24.33 -0.91
CA ASP A 431 19.38 24.97 -0.08
C ASP A 431 18.15 24.08 0.15
N LEU A 432 18.11 22.88 -0.45
CA LEU A 432 17.02 21.93 -0.24
C LEU A 432 17.01 21.45 1.22
N VAL A 433 15.89 21.70 1.91
CA VAL A 433 15.69 21.27 3.30
C VAL A 433 14.64 20.14 3.33
N PRO A 434 15.05 18.91 3.64
CA PRO A 434 14.10 17.81 3.84
C PRO A 434 13.17 18.07 5.02
N VAL A 435 11.87 17.85 4.85
CA VAL A 435 10.94 17.86 5.98
C VAL A 435 11.19 16.64 6.86
N MET A 436 11.29 16.84 8.17
CA MET A 436 11.57 15.78 9.12
C MET A 436 10.27 15.19 9.71
N ARG A 437 10.36 13.92 10.10
CA ARG A 437 9.21 13.15 10.61
C ARG A 437 8.56 13.78 11.85
N ASP A 438 9.31 14.43 12.71
CA ASP A 438 8.86 15.11 13.94
C ASP A 438 8.24 16.50 13.68
N GLN A 439 8.48 17.09 12.51
CA GLN A 439 7.94 18.40 12.13
C GLN A 439 6.51 18.34 11.58
N VAL A 440 5.93 17.19 11.40
CA VAL A 440 4.63 16.98 10.75
C VAL A 440 3.66 16.18 11.61
N GLY A 441 2.37 16.28 11.27
CA GLY A 441 1.32 15.64 12.04
C GLY A 441 1.15 16.28 13.43
N VAL A 442 0.57 15.56 14.36
CA VAL A 442 0.38 16.04 15.73
C VAL A 442 1.53 15.63 16.64
N SER A 443 1.96 16.52 17.52
CA SER A 443 3.07 16.27 18.45
C SER A 443 2.68 15.35 19.64
N TRP A 444 1.42 15.33 19.98
CA TRP A 444 0.86 14.59 21.13
C TRP A 444 0.42 13.15 20.79
N TYR A 445 0.52 12.72 19.52
CA TYR A 445 0.18 11.36 19.11
C TYR A 445 1.44 10.63 18.62
N PRO A 446 1.72 9.40 19.09
CA PRO A 446 2.94 8.70 18.74
C PRO A 446 2.92 8.25 17.26
N LYS A 447 4.04 8.41 16.58
CA LYS A 447 4.24 7.84 15.26
C LYS A 447 4.69 6.39 15.38
N PRO A 448 4.19 5.46 14.53
CA PRO A 448 4.51 4.04 14.64
C PRO A 448 6.02 3.78 14.55
N LEU A 449 6.52 2.94 15.43
CA LEU A 449 7.88 2.43 15.34
C LEU A 449 7.96 1.38 14.23
N THR A 450 9.13 1.25 13.62
CA THR A 450 9.46 0.17 12.70
C THR A 450 10.13 -0.96 13.44
N GLY A 451 9.85 -2.19 13.06
CA GLY A 451 10.54 -3.35 13.59
C GLY A 451 9.77 -4.65 13.37
N ASP A 452 10.48 -5.75 13.52
CA ASP A 452 9.87 -7.07 13.57
C ASP A 452 9.01 -7.16 14.86
N ARG A 453 7.76 -7.59 14.72
CA ARG A 453 6.88 -7.82 15.88
C ARG A 453 7.22 -9.09 16.63
N PHE A 454 7.87 -10.06 15.98
CA PHE A 454 8.23 -11.32 16.60
C PHE A 454 9.39 -11.18 17.57
N GLY A 455 9.29 -11.84 18.72
CA GLY A 455 10.34 -11.88 19.71
C GLY A 455 10.57 -10.60 20.50
N THR A 456 9.66 -9.64 20.40
CA THR A 456 9.70 -8.37 21.16
C THR A 456 9.14 -8.51 22.58
N GLY A 457 8.38 -9.59 22.82
CA GLY A 457 7.75 -9.91 24.10
C GLY A 457 8.55 -10.90 24.94
N ARG A 458 7.86 -11.60 25.82
CA ARG A 458 8.43 -12.56 26.76
C ARG A 458 8.79 -13.89 26.08
N ALA A 459 9.80 -14.58 26.57
CA ALA A 459 10.07 -15.97 26.26
C ALA A 459 9.50 -16.87 27.37
N MET A 460 8.67 -17.85 27.00
CA MET A 460 8.00 -18.75 27.93
C MET A 460 8.33 -20.21 27.54
N SER A 461 8.90 -20.98 28.48
CA SER A 461 9.16 -22.40 28.28
C SER A 461 7.88 -23.20 28.49
N VAL A 462 7.61 -24.15 27.58
CA VAL A 462 6.44 -25.02 27.61
C VAL A 462 6.91 -26.47 27.72
N GLN A 463 6.36 -27.21 28.67
CA GLN A 463 6.63 -28.63 28.83
C GLN A 463 5.68 -29.46 27.98
N PRO A 464 6.11 -30.64 27.48
CA PRO A 464 5.24 -31.51 26.69
C PRO A 464 4.04 -31.98 27.50
N GLY A 465 2.93 -32.29 26.82
CA GLY A 465 1.70 -32.79 27.44
C GLY A 465 0.45 -32.41 26.66
N GLU A 466 -0.67 -32.94 27.13
CA GLU A 466 -1.99 -32.63 26.59
C GLU A 466 -2.41 -31.22 27.01
N ASP A 467 -2.81 -30.40 26.01
CA ASP A 467 -3.23 -29.00 26.11
C ASP A 467 -2.24 -28.03 26.78
N THR A 468 -1.03 -28.45 27.13
CA THR A 468 -0.01 -27.57 27.74
C THR A 468 0.37 -26.42 26.79
N LEU A 469 0.47 -26.68 25.49
CA LEU A 469 0.67 -25.64 24.47
C LEU A 469 -0.56 -24.73 24.38
N THR A 470 -1.77 -25.26 24.48
CA THR A 470 -3.01 -24.47 24.46
C THR A 470 -3.07 -23.47 25.63
N GLU A 471 -2.71 -23.94 26.84
CA GLU A 471 -2.68 -23.10 28.03
C GLU A 471 -1.60 -22.01 27.94
N ALA A 472 -0.39 -22.39 27.53
CA ALA A 472 0.70 -21.44 27.32
C ALA A 472 0.36 -20.40 26.25
N PHE A 473 -0.23 -20.81 25.14
CA PHE A 473 -0.66 -19.93 24.06
C PHE A 473 -1.73 -18.91 24.54
N ALA A 474 -2.68 -19.34 25.35
CA ALA A 474 -3.70 -18.46 25.91
C ALA A 474 -3.11 -17.37 26.81
N ALA A 475 -1.97 -17.63 27.45
CA ALA A 475 -1.27 -16.69 28.32
C ALA A 475 -0.32 -15.72 27.59
N THR A 476 -0.18 -15.82 26.25
CA THR A 476 0.72 -14.97 25.47
C THR A 476 0.16 -13.58 25.23
N SER A 477 1.05 -12.64 25.03
CA SER A 477 0.83 -11.29 24.48
C SER A 477 1.47 -11.13 23.11
N ASP A 478 1.22 -9.99 22.44
CA ASP A 478 1.86 -9.69 21.15
C ASP A 478 3.39 -9.71 21.26
N GLY A 479 4.05 -10.37 20.32
CA GLY A 479 5.50 -10.53 20.28
C GLY A 479 6.09 -11.62 21.20
N ASP A 480 5.29 -12.32 21.99
CA ASP A 480 5.78 -13.40 22.87
C ASP A 480 6.31 -14.61 22.09
N ARG A 481 7.22 -15.34 22.73
CA ARG A 481 7.85 -16.57 22.21
C ARG A 481 7.53 -17.75 23.13
N LEU A 482 7.04 -18.85 22.57
CA LEU A 482 6.86 -20.13 23.24
C LEU A 482 8.02 -21.07 22.85
N ILE A 483 8.80 -21.49 23.85
CA ILE A 483 9.96 -22.39 23.68
C ILE A 483 9.54 -23.77 24.15
N LEU A 484 9.38 -24.72 23.21
CA LEU A 484 8.93 -26.07 23.48
C LEU A 484 10.10 -26.99 23.86
N SER A 485 10.01 -27.68 24.99
CA SER A 485 10.92 -28.73 25.39
C SER A 485 10.73 -29.97 24.50
N THR A 486 11.70 -30.89 24.52
CA THR A 486 11.57 -32.20 23.84
C THR A 486 10.36 -32.98 24.34
N GLY A 487 9.56 -33.51 23.42
CA GLY A 487 8.41 -34.36 23.73
C GLY A 487 7.18 -34.06 22.87
N ASP A 488 6.08 -34.72 23.20
CA ASP A 488 4.83 -34.69 22.46
C ASP A 488 3.84 -33.71 23.10
N TYR A 489 3.24 -32.88 22.24
CA TYR A 489 2.21 -31.91 22.59
C TYR A 489 0.91 -32.24 21.87
N LEU A 490 -0.14 -32.58 22.61
CA LEU A 490 -1.47 -32.78 22.05
C LEU A 490 -2.31 -31.53 22.21
N VAL A 491 -2.84 -31.02 21.11
CA VAL A 491 -3.67 -29.79 21.08
C VAL A 491 -5.13 -30.18 20.77
N ASN A 492 -6.03 -29.96 21.71
CA ASN A 492 -7.45 -30.26 21.58
C ASN A 492 -8.33 -29.03 21.28
N LYS A 493 -7.73 -27.84 21.14
CA LYS A 493 -8.43 -26.60 20.77
C LYS A 493 -7.68 -25.87 19.68
N VAL A 494 -8.41 -25.27 18.73
CA VAL A 494 -7.79 -24.40 17.71
C VAL A 494 -7.14 -23.20 18.37
N LEU A 495 -5.87 -22.95 18.07
CA LEU A 495 -5.11 -21.82 18.57
C LEU A 495 -5.45 -20.57 17.72
N SER A 496 -6.18 -19.63 18.32
CA SER A 496 -6.63 -18.40 17.65
C SER A 496 -5.54 -17.35 17.63
N LEU A 497 -4.99 -17.05 16.46
CA LEU A 497 -3.90 -16.09 16.24
C LEU A 497 -4.46 -14.69 16.00
N ASP A 498 -4.56 -13.89 17.03
CA ASP A 498 -4.95 -12.46 17.02
C ASP A 498 -3.77 -11.52 17.37
N LYS A 499 -2.57 -12.05 17.43
CA LYS A 499 -1.30 -11.41 17.80
C LYS A 499 -0.13 -12.09 17.11
N ALA A 500 1.04 -11.43 17.07
CA ALA A 500 2.27 -12.03 16.54
C ALA A 500 2.89 -12.96 17.58
N ILE A 501 3.04 -14.24 17.24
CA ILE A 501 3.58 -15.27 18.15
C ILE A 501 4.66 -16.08 17.44
N SER A 502 5.76 -16.34 18.15
CA SER A 502 6.76 -17.34 17.75
C SER A 502 6.59 -18.62 18.58
N ILE A 503 6.61 -19.77 17.91
CA ILE A 503 6.66 -21.09 18.58
C ILE A 503 7.88 -21.81 18.06
N GLU A 504 8.79 -22.15 18.94
CA GLU A 504 10.08 -22.73 18.57
C GLU A 504 10.42 -23.96 19.44
N GLY A 505 10.89 -25.04 18.83
CA GLY A 505 11.55 -26.12 19.56
C GLY A 505 12.88 -25.65 20.12
N ALA A 506 13.20 -26.06 21.33
CA ALA A 506 14.53 -25.80 21.88
C ALA A 506 15.61 -26.40 20.96
N LYS A 507 16.80 -25.81 20.97
CA LYS A 507 17.92 -26.27 20.16
C LYS A 507 18.23 -27.73 20.50
N ASP A 508 18.40 -28.56 19.48
CA ASP A 508 18.65 -30.00 19.59
C ASP A 508 17.47 -30.80 20.22
N ALA A 509 16.28 -30.23 20.29
CA ALA A 509 15.06 -30.84 20.80
C ALA A 509 14.13 -31.31 19.66
N VAL A 510 13.44 -32.41 19.89
CA VAL A 510 12.31 -32.82 19.03
C VAL A 510 11.02 -32.51 19.78
N ALA A 511 10.38 -31.40 19.41
CA ALA A 511 9.06 -31.01 19.91
C ALA A 511 8.03 -31.38 18.83
N LYS A 512 7.18 -32.38 19.12
CA LYS A 512 6.14 -32.84 18.19
C LYS A 512 4.78 -32.32 18.63
N ILE A 513 4.11 -31.59 17.76
CA ILE A 513 2.76 -31.10 17.96
C ILE A 513 1.78 -31.93 17.14
N SER A 514 0.87 -32.62 17.83
CA SER A 514 -0.29 -33.29 17.24
C SER A 514 -1.57 -32.55 17.64
N PHE A 515 -2.61 -32.63 16.82
CA PHE A 515 -3.83 -31.88 17.09
C PHE A 515 -5.07 -32.68 16.69
N ALA A 516 -6.11 -32.64 17.54
CA ALA A 516 -7.37 -33.33 17.36
C ALA A 516 -8.51 -32.42 16.89
N ARG A 517 -8.19 -31.47 15.99
CA ARG A 517 -9.12 -30.47 15.43
C ARG A 517 -8.91 -30.34 13.91
N PRO A 518 -9.91 -29.82 13.15
CA PRO A 518 -9.75 -29.57 11.72
C PRO A 518 -8.60 -28.61 11.37
N SER A 519 -8.15 -27.82 12.35
CA SER A 519 -7.02 -26.90 12.21
C SER A 519 -6.26 -26.78 13.52
N LEU A 520 -4.94 -26.58 13.43
CA LEU A 520 -4.12 -26.26 14.58
C LEU A 520 -4.18 -24.75 14.88
N PHE A 521 -4.04 -23.91 13.84
CA PHE A 521 -4.05 -22.45 13.96
C PHE A 521 -5.16 -21.82 13.12
N GLU A 522 -5.82 -20.82 13.68
CA GLU A 522 -6.75 -19.93 12.96
C GLU A 522 -6.29 -18.49 13.03
N MET A 523 -5.85 -17.95 11.88
CA MET A 523 -5.41 -16.56 11.73
C MET A 523 -6.61 -15.62 11.84
N LYS A 524 -6.48 -14.61 12.69
CA LYS A 524 -7.47 -13.55 12.92
C LYS A 524 -6.85 -12.16 12.75
N GLN A 525 -7.66 -11.14 12.94
CA GLN A 525 -7.22 -9.74 12.93
C GLN A 525 -6.06 -9.53 13.91
N GLY A 526 -4.93 -8.99 13.40
CA GLY A 526 -3.71 -8.72 14.17
C GLY A 526 -2.73 -9.91 14.30
N GLY A 527 -3.16 -11.12 13.87
CA GLY A 527 -2.34 -12.34 13.95
C GLY A 527 -1.10 -12.32 13.05
N SER A 528 -0.06 -13.02 13.46
CA SER A 528 1.11 -13.45 12.66
C SER A 528 1.76 -14.65 13.35
N LEU A 529 2.39 -15.54 12.60
CA LEU A 529 2.93 -16.77 13.12
C LEU A 529 4.36 -17.06 12.62
N ARG A 530 5.28 -17.30 13.54
CA ARG A 530 6.62 -17.84 13.24
C ARG A 530 6.78 -19.20 13.91
N LEU A 531 7.15 -20.22 13.13
CA LEU A 531 7.41 -21.58 13.61
C LEU A 531 8.86 -21.94 13.30
N SER A 532 9.56 -22.53 14.26
CA SER A 532 10.92 -23.02 14.02
C SER A 532 11.26 -24.28 14.83
N ASN A 533 12.06 -25.19 14.23
CA ASN A 533 12.54 -26.41 14.86
C ASN A 533 11.45 -27.29 15.47
N LEU A 534 10.35 -27.53 14.73
CA LEU A 534 9.17 -28.23 15.20
C LEU A 534 8.81 -29.41 14.28
N VAL A 535 8.12 -30.38 14.84
CA VAL A 535 7.40 -31.42 14.08
C VAL A 535 5.90 -31.21 14.26
N ILE A 536 5.15 -31.16 13.16
CA ILE A 536 3.69 -31.06 13.17
C ILE A 536 3.12 -32.33 12.53
N ASP A 537 2.25 -33.02 13.23
CA ASP A 537 1.67 -34.27 12.81
C ASP A 537 0.14 -34.18 12.79
N GLY A 538 -0.45 -34.42 11.62
CA GLY A 538 -1.89 -34.36 11.40
C GLY A 538 -2.66 -35.67 11.60
N GLU A 539 -2.02 -36.75 12.01
CA GLU A 539 -2.65 -38.09 12.11
C GLU A 539 -3.92 -38.10 12.99
N LEU A 540 -3.96 -37.27 14.04
CA LEU A 540 -5.10 -37.19 14.96
C LEU A 540 -6.19 -36.22 14.54
N ALA A 541 -6.01 -35.49 13.43
CA ALA A 541 -7.00 -34.56 12.94
C ALA A 541 -8.26 -35.28 12.44
N PRO A 542 -9.46 -34.82 12.76
CA PRO A 542 -10.69 -35.44 12.26
C PRO A 542 -10.88 -35.17 10.77
N ASP A 543 -11.56 -36.07 10.06
CA ASP A 543 -12.03 -35.83 8.70
C ASP A 543 -13.09 -34.71 8.72
N SER A 544 -12.75 -33.59 8.14
CA SER A 544 -13.61 -32.41 8.13
C SER A 544 -13.39 -31.57 6.88
N VAL A 545 -14.45 -30.99 6.37
CA VAL A 545 -14.33 -30.05 5.24
C VAL A 545 -13.50 -28.85 5.62
N GLY A 546 -12.51 -28.52 4.79
CA GLY A 546 -11.63 -27.37 5.00
C GLY A 546 -10.53 -27.58 6.04
N ASN A 547 -10.09 -28.84 6.25
CA ASN A 547 -8.91 -29.13 7.06
C ASN A 547 -7.69 -28.35 6.56
N ALA A 548 -7.07 -27.63 7.48
CA ALA A 548 -5.77 -26.98 7.24
C ALA A 548 -5.03 -26.79 8.56
N VAL A 549 -3.71 -26.98 8.57
CA VAL A 549 -2.93 -26.74 9.80
C VAL A 549 -3.01 -25.25 10.18
N ILE A 550 -2.78 -24.38 9.22
CA ILE A 550 -2.94 -22.92 9.37
C ILE A 550 -4.03 -22.47 8.40
N ARG A 551 -5.13 -21.95 8.93
CA ARG A 551 -6.17 -21.34 8.09
C ARG A 551 -6.48 -19.93 8.54
N THR A 552 -7.02 -19.12 7.67
CA THR A 552 -7.64 -17.84 8.06
C THR A 552 -9.06 -18.07 8.56
N THR A 553 -9.54 -17.19 9.42
CA THR A 553 -10.96 -17.16 9.80
C THR A 553 -11.86 -16.98 8.57
N ILE A 554 -13.12 -17.38 8.68
CA ILE A 554 -14.14 -17.17 7.62
C ILE A 554 -14.57 -15.69 7.48
N TYR A 555 -14.22 -14.86 8.44
CA TYR A 555 -14.51 -13.43 8.41
C TYR A 555 -13.34 -12.66 7.75
N PRO A 556 -13.60 -11.49 7.13
CA PRO A 556 -12.55 -10.64 6.60
C PRO A 556 -11.48 -10.29 7.64
N ILE A 557 -10.22 -10.26 7.21
CA ILE A 557 -9.08 -9.82 8.00
C ILE A 557 -8.53 -8.52 7.38
N GLN A 558 -8.60 -7.42 8.12
CA GLN A 558 -8.09 -6.13 7.67
C GLN A 558 -6.57 -6.04 7.73
N SER A 559 -5.98 -6.51 8.84
CA SER A 559 -4.53 -6.48 9.01
C SER A 559 -3.84 -7.46 8.07
N ASN A 560 -2.72 -7.05 7.50
CA ASN A 560 -1.83 -7.98 6.86
C ASN A 560 -1.09 -8.81 7.92
N PHE A 561 -0.69 -10.03 7.56
CA PHE A 561 -0.02 -10.94 8.48
C PHE A 561 1.20 -11.61 7.85
N LEU A 562 2.03 -12.19 8.70
CA LEU A 562 3.21 -12.97 8.34
C LEU A 562 3.02 -14.43 8.76
N ILE A 563 3.46 -15.36 7.90
CA ILE A 563 3.63 -16.77 8.24
C ILE A 563 5.06 -17.17 7.88
N GLU A 564 5.85 -17.51 8.87
CA GLU A 564 7.27 -17.84 8.68
C GLU A 564 7.59 -19.19 9.30
N LEU A 565 8.21 -20.06 8.49
CA LEU A 565 8.66 -21.38 8.90
C LEU A 565 10.16 -21.53 8.64
N ASP A 566 10.88 -22.05 9.61
CA ASP A 566 12.26 -22.47 9.45
C ASP A 566 12.52 -23.80 10.18
N SER A 567 13.04 -24.79 9.45
CA SER A 567 13.35 -26.11 10.01
C SER A 567 12.13 -26.81 10.64
N VAL A 568 10.96 -26.72 9.98
CA VAL A 568 9.71 -27.37 10.41
C VAL A 568 9.47 -28.62 9.59
N SER A 569 9.14 -29.73 10.26
CA SER A 569 8.73 -30.99 9.61
C SER A 569 7.23 -31.19 9.77
N VAL A 570 6.52 -31.42 8.67
CA VAL A 570 5.06 -31.60 8.63
C VAL A 570 4.74 -32.94 7.99
N ALA A 571 3.87 -33.73 8.63
CA ALA A 571 3.47 -35.02 8.11
C ALA A 571 2.00 -35.37 8.37
N ASN A 572 1.49 -36.37 7.63
CA ASN A 572 0.20 -37.03 7.84
C ASN A 572 -1.01 -36.08 7.77
N LEU A 573 -1.03 -35.21 6.75
CA LEU A 573 -2.20 -34.37 6.42
C LEU A 573 -3.02 -35.04 5.31
N ASP A 574 -3.54 -36.24 5.57
CA ASP A 574 -4.14 -37.11 4.54
C ASP A 574 -5.44 -37.80 4.98
N VAL A 575 -6.01 -37.44 6.12
CA VAL A 575 -7.27 -37.97 6.62
C VAL A 575 -8.44 -37.81 5.64
N ASN A 576 -8.34 -36.83 4.74
CA ASN A 576 -9.26 -36.59 3.62
C ASN A 576 -8.49 -36.16 2.36
N LYS A 577 -9.21 -35.86 1.27
CA LYS A 577 -8.63 -35.59 -0.06
C LYS A 577 -8.12 -34.17 -0.28
N SER A 578 -8.23 -33.27 0.71
CA SER A 578 -7.93 -31.84 0.55
C SER A 578 -7.43 -31.20 1.84
N PHE A 579 -6.63 -31.91 2.62
CA PHE A 579 -6.02 -31.36 3.83
C PHE A 579 -4.83 -30.50 3.45
N HIS A 580 -4.95 -29.17 3.64
CA HIS A 580 -3.90 -28.23 3.33
C HIS A 580 -2.97 -27.99 4.52
N PHE A 581 -1.74 -27.52 4.26
CA PHE A 581 -0.92 -27.00 5.35
C PHE A 581 -1.27 -25.53 5.65
N ILE A 582 -1.23 -24.63 4.65
CA ILE A 582 -1.69 -23.24 4.76
C ILE A 582 -2.87 -23.03 3.81
N ALA A 583 -4.00 -22.54 4.32
CA ALA A 583 -5.16 -22.17 3.52
C ALA A 583 -5.59 -20.72 3.82
N LEU A 584 -5.40 -19.84 2.86
CA LEU A 584 -5.77 -18.43 2.94
C LEU A 584 -7.17 -18.25 2.34
N GLY A 585 -8.10 -17.70 3.11
CA GLY A 585 -9.49 -17.46 2.71
C GLY A 585 -9.69 -16.10 2.03
N LYS A 586 -10.89 -15.84 1.55
CA LYS A 586 -11.28 -14.53 0.97
C LYS A 586 -11.12 -13.41 1.97
N SER A 587 -10.85 -12.21 1.44
CA SER A 587 -10.63 -10.99 2.24
C SER A 587 -9.57 -11.15 3.33
N SER A 588 -8.53 -11.94 3.04
CA SER A 588 -7.34 -12.06 3.89
C SER A 588 -6.07 -11.84 3.07
N PHE A 589 -5.01 -11.31 3.72
CA PHE A 589 -3.79 -10.96 2.99
C PHE A 589 -2.53 -11.19 3.83
N ALA A 590 -1.66 -12.05 3.34
CA ALA A 590 -0.33 -12.23 3.90
C ALA A 590 0.66 -11.29 3.21
N ASP A 591 1.38 -10.47 3.97
CA ASP A 591 2.51 -9.73 3.43
C ASP A 591 3.61 -10.71 3.01
N ARG A 592 3.79 -11.77 3.78
CA ARG A 592 4.78 -12.81 3.48
C ARG A 592 4.37 -14.17 4.01
N VAL A 593 4.58 -15.19 3.18
CA VAL A 593 4.67 -16.59 3.57
C VAL A 593 6.08 -17.07 3.24
N SER A 594 6.88 -17.36 4.26
CA SER A 594 8.27 -17.81 4.13
C SER A 594 8.42 -19.23 4.63
N ILE A 595 8.97 -20.14 3.80
CA ILE A 595 9.20 -21.55 4.14
C ILE A 595 10.69 -21.85 3.86
N LYS A 596 11.46 -22.08 4.92
CA LYS A 596 12.89 -22.37 4.83
C LYS A 596 13.24 -23.69 5.48
N ASN A 597 14.16 -24.45 4.88
CA ASN A 597 14.78 -25.65 5.47
C ASN A 597 13.76 -26.67 6.00
N SER A 598 12.53 -26.71 5.44
CA SER A 598 11.40 -27.43 6.00
C SER A 598 11.05 -28.68 5.19
N LYS A 599 10.34 -29.64 5.81
CA LYS A 599 9.99 -30.92 5.21
C LYS A 599 8.49 -31.13 5.27
N PHE A 600 7.90 -31.53 4.15
CA PHE A 600 6.47 -31.81 4.02
C PHE A 600 6.29 -33.20 3.41
N ILE A 601 5.60 -34.10 4.13
CA ILE A 601 5.46 -35.46 3.71
C ILE A 601 4.00 -35.92 3.93
N ASN A 602 3.42 -36.60 2.92
CA ASN A 602 2.10 -37.18 3.00
C ASN A 602 0.99 -36.12 3.28
N ILE A 603 0.75 -35.28 2.30
CA ILE A 603 -0.25 -34.19 2.35
C ILE A 603 -1.20 -34.36 1.16
N SER A 604 -2.49 -34.59 1.42
CA SER A 604 -3.49 -34.79 0.36
C SER A 604 -3.86 -33.48 -0.38
N GLY A 605 -3.78 -32.34 0.28
CA GLY A 605 -4.03 -31.02 -0.29
C GLY A 605 -2.76 -30.30 -0.78
N SER A 606 -2.69 -28.99 -0.54
CA SER A 606 -1.58 -28.11 -0.89
C SER A 606 -0.78 -27.71 0.34
N VAL A 607 0.50 -27.37 0.15
CA VAL A 607 1.31 -26.73 1.20
C VAL A 607 0.90 -25.26 1.35
N LEU A 608 0.69 -24.55 0.24
CA LEU A 608 0.12 -23.21 0.24
C LEU A 608 -1.05 -23.12 -0.72
N GLN A 609 -2.24 -22.90 -0.18
CA GLN A 609 -3.46 -22.59 -0.91
C GLN A 609 -3.77 -21.10 -0.73
N ALA A 610 -3.45 -20.29 -1.74
CA ALA A 610 -3.64 -18.83 -1.78
C ALA A 610 -4.38 -18.44 -3.07
N ALA A 611 -5.50 -19.11 -3.33
CA ALA A 611 -6.30 -18.92 -4.53
C ALA A 611 -7.80 -18.76 -4.20
N SER A 612 -8.10 -18.02 -3.14
CA SER A 612 -9.48 -17.80 -2.69
C SER A 612 -10.11 -16.55 -3.27
N GLU A 613 -9.30 -15.59 -3.74
CA GLU A 613 -9.75 -14.40 -4.46
C GLU A 613 -9.96 -14.74 -5.95
N THR A 614 -11.14 -15.25 -6.27
CA THR A 614 -11.46 -15.80 -7.60
C THR A 614 -12.10 -14.79 -8.55
N GLU A 615 -12.40 -13.57 -8.09
CA GLU A 615 -12.92 -12.48 -8.91
C GLU A 615 -11.84 -11.86 -9.81
N ASP A 616 -12.29 -11.24 -10.90
CA ASP A 616 -11.43 -10.66 -11.94
C ASP A 616 -11.07 -9.18 -11.67
N TYR A 617 -10.82 -8.84 -10.37
CA TYR A 617 -10.57 -7.48 -9.91
C TYR A 617 -9.11 -7.21 -9.50
N GLY A 618 -8.19 -8.12 -9.81
CA GLY A 618 -6.79 -8.01 -9.45
C GLY A 618 -6.48 -8.26 -7.97
N GLN A 619 -7.40 -8.89 -7.26
CA GLN A 619 -7.24 -9.27 -5.85
C GLN A 619 -6.43 -10.56 -5.71
N TYR A 620 -5.70 -10.69 -4.60
CA TYR A 620 -4.91 -11.87 -4.27
C TYR A 620 -4.65 -11.95 -2.76
N ASN A 621 -4.12 -13.11 -2.29
CA ASN A 621 -4.03 -13.40 -0.86
C ASN A 621 -2.60 -13.30 -0.27
N VAL A 622 -1.56 -13.18 -1.10
CA VAL A 622 -0.16 -13.16 -0.62
C VAL A 622 0.71 -12.27 -1.47
N GLU A 623 1.45 -11.33 -0.85
CA GLU A 623 2.40 -10.47 -1.56
C GLU A 623 3.68 -11.21 -1.89
N TYR A 624 4.33 -11.83 -0.89
CA TYR A 624 5.55 -12.60 -1.08
C TYR A 624 5.37 -14.05 -0.60
N ALA A 625 5.58 -15.00 -1.50
CA ALA A 625 5.71 -16.41 -1.17
C ALA A 625 7.15 -16.85 -1.45
N GLU A 626 7.94 -17.08 -0.40
CA GLU A 626 9.38 -17.33 -0.46
C GLU A 626 9.71 -18.71 0.10
N ILE A 627 10.22 -19.60 -0.75
CA ILE A 627 10.52 -20.97 -0.40
C ILE A 627 11.98 -21.29 -0.71
N SER A 628 12.71 -21.83 0.25
CA SER A 628 14.09 -22.23 0.04
C SER A 628 14.51 -23.46 0.84
N GLY A 629 15.45 -24.27 0.28
CA GLY A 629 16.10 -25.39 0.97
C GLY A 629 15.13 -26.45 1.54
N SER A 630 13.91 -26.57 0.97
CA SER A 630 12.83 -27.38 1.54
C SER A 630 12.54 -28.62 0.72
N SER A 631 11.90 -29.63 1.32
CA SER A 631 11.55 -30.87 0.65
C SER A 631 10.05 -31.18 0.74
N PHE A 632 9.49 -31.62 -0.38
CA PHE A 632 8.08 -31.93 -0.57
C PHE A 632 7.93 -33.32 -1.14
N LYS A 633 7.32 -34.22 -0.39
CA LYS A 633 7.17 -35.62 -0.80
C LYS A 633 5.74 -36.10 -0.59
N ASP A 634 5.20 -36.82 -1.57
CA ASP A 634 3.86 -37.39 -1.52
C ASP A 634 2.79 -36.29 -1.23
N ILE A 635 2.78 -35.22 -2.04
CA ILE A 635 1.80 -34.14 -1.97
C ILE A 635 0.76 -34.32 -3.06
N GLY A 636 -0.49 -34.58 -2.69
CA GLY A 636 -1.57 -34.91 -3.62
C GLY A 636 -1.99 -33.73 -4.51
N GLY A 637 -2.22 -32.58 -3.93
CA GLY A 637 -2.61 -31.35 -4.62
C GLY A 637 -1.45 -30.59 -5.25
N ALA A 638 -1.73 -29.45 -5.85
CA ALA A 638 -0.69 -28.48 -6.21
C ALA A 638 0.03 -28.01 -4.95
N VAL A 639 1.36 -28.20 -4.87
CA VAL A 639 2.14 -27.82 -3.67
C VAL A 639 1.93 -26.35 -3.35
N PHE A 640 2.01 -25.48 -4.38
CA PHE A 640 1.73 -24.05 -4.26
C PHE A 640 0.65 -23.67 -5.28
N ASN A 641 -0.43 -23.05 -4.81
CA ASN A 641 -1.52 -22.56 -5.63
C ASN A 641 -1.78 -21.10 -5.29
N ILE A 642 -1.40 -20.20 -6.21
CA ILE A 642 -1.52 -18.75 -6.06
C ILE A 642 -2.35 -18.21 -7.21
N TYR A 643 -3.35 -17.38 -6.89
CA TYR A 643 -4.23 -16.76 -7.88
C TYR A 643 -4.29 -15.25 -7.70
N ARG A 644 -4.14 -14.53 -8.80
CA ARG A 644 -4.50 -13.13 -9.00
C ARG A 644 -5.17 -13.01 -10.36
N GLY A 645 -6.43 -12.62 -10.38
CA GLY A 645 -7.21 -12.43 -11.61
C GLY A 645 -7.27 -10.97 -12.05
N GLY A 646 -7.91 -10.74 -13.21
CA GLY A 646 -8.23 -9.41 -13.71
C GLY A 646 -7.13 -8.73 -14.52
N ARG A 647 -7.49 -7.51 -14.96
CA ARG A 647 -6.66 -6.68 -15.86
C ARG A 647 -6.13 -5.41 -15.20
N ASP A 648 -6.15 -5.33 -13.90
CA ASP A 648 -5.67 -4.17 -13.16
C ASP A 648 -4.16 -4.25 -12.92
N GLU A 649 -3.42 -3.19 -13.25
CA GLU A 649 -1.96 -3.09 -13.11
C GLU A 649 -1.53 -2.31 -11.85
N SER A 650 -2.44 -2.08 -10.89
CA SER A 650 -2.19 -1.21 -9.72
C SER A 650 -1.51 -1.91 -8.55
N THR A 651 -0.95 -3.11 -8.73
CA THR A 651 -0.24 -3.85 -7.69
C THR A 651 1.10 -4.36 -8.16
N PHE A 652 2.08 -4.49 -7.25
CA PHE A 652 3.38 -5.08 -7.55
C PHE A 652 3.37 -6.60 -7.52
N GLY A 653 2.63 -7.20 -6.61
CA GLY A 653 2.54 -8.64 -6.40
C GLY A 653 1.40 -9.34 -7.16
N PRO A 654 1.30 -10.66 -6.94
CA PRO A 654 2.12 -11.52 -6.08
C PRO A 654 3.56 -11.73 -6.56
N HIS A 655 4.46 -12.03 -5.61
CA HIS A 655 5.83 -12.45 -5.86
C HIS A 655 6.03 -13.89 -5.38
N PHE A 656 6.66 -14.72 -6.20
CA PHE A 656 6.96 -16.11 -5.87
C PHE A 656 8.43 -16.42 -6.08
N SER A 657 9.10 -16.94 -5.07
CA SER A 657 10.48 -17.43 -5.19
C SER A 657 10.62 -18.83 -4.61
N LEU A 658 11.25 -19.72 -5.38
CA LEU A 658 11.48 -21.11 -5.01
C LEU A 658 12.90 -21.49 -5.40
N THR A 659 13.75 -21.81 -4.43
CA THR A 659 15.14 -22.14 -4.70
C THR A 659 15.66 -23.30 -3.85
N GLY A 660 16.54 -24.12 -4.44
CA GLY A 660 17.28 -25.16 -3.72
C GLY A 660 16.42 -26.20 -3.03
N SER A 661 15.22 -26.49 -3.57
CA SER A 661 14.23 -27.38 -2.97
C SER A 661 14.03 -28.68 -3.76
N SER A 662 13.49 -29.71 -3.12
CA SER A 662 13.25 -31.02 -3.74
C SER A 662 11.77 -31.41 -3.71
N PHE A 663 11.30 -32.00 -4.80
CA PHE A 663 9.93 -32.43 -5.01
C PHE A 663 9.91 -33.88 -5.47
N MET A 664 9.18 -34.74 -4.77
CA MET A 664 9.06 -36.14 -5.09
C MET A 664 7.60 -36.60 -5.01
N ASN A 665 7.04 -37.15 -6.07
CA ASN A 665 5.65 -37.63 -6.16
C ASN A 665 4.65 -36.53 -5.74
N VAL A 666 4.61 -35.42 -6.51
CA VAL A 666 3.79 -34.23 -6.17
C VAL A 666 2.81 -33.88 -7.28
N GLY A 667 1.61 -33.48 -6.90
CA GLY A 667 0.57 -32.97 -7.80
C GLY A 667 -0.08 -34.02 -8.72
N ARG A 668 0.16 -35.30 -8.49
CA ARG A 668 -0.32 -36.41 -9.37
C ARG A 668 -1.58 -37.10 -8.88
N ASP A 669 -2.12 -36.71 -7.74
CA ASP A 669 -3.37 -37.32 -7.26
C ASP A 669 -4.52 -37.02 -8.23
N GLY A 670 -5.39 -38.02 -8.45
CA GLY A 670 -6.57 -37.85 -9.31
C GLY A 670 -7.59 -36.81 -8.81
N ASN A 671 -7.50 -36.40 -7.56
CA ASN A 671 -8.29 -35.31 -6.99
C ASN A 671 -7.66 -33.91 -7.22
N ASN A 672 -6.43 -33.84 -7.72
CA ASN A 672 -5.80 -32.55 -8.09
C ASN A 672 -6.41 -32.00 -9.37
N VAL A 673 -7.48 -31.23 -9.25
CA VAL A 673 -8.20 -30.62 -10.37
C VAL A 673 -7.34 -29.67 -11.23
N THR A 674 -6.19 -29.26 -10.72
CA THR A 674 -5.26 -28.37 -11.47
C THR A 674 -4.37 -29.17 -12.43
N GLY A 675 -4.18 -30.45 -12.21
CA GLY A 675 -3.26 -31.29 -12.98
C GLY A 675 -1.79 -30.85 -12.93
N SER A 676 -1.44 -30.02 -11.94
CA SER A 676 -0.11 -29.37 -11.88
C SER A 676 0.50 -29.52 -10.49
N SER A 677 1.84 -29.52 -10.41
CA SER A 677 2.56 -29.48 -9.13
C SER A 677 2.54 -28.10 -8.49
N MET A 678 2.43 -27.06 -9.29
CA MET A 678 2.31 -25.67 -8.89
C MET A 678 1.42 -24.91 -9.87
N VAL A 679 0.62 -23.98 -9.37
CA VAL A 679 -0.18 -23.05 -10.19
C VAL A 679 0.13 -21.63 -9.77
N LEU A 680 0.71 -20.85 -10.68
CA LEU A 680 1.05 -19.45 -10.50
C LEU A 680 0.23 -18.61 -11.48
N HIS A 681 -0.98 -18.25 -11.08
CA HIS A 681 -1.90 -17.48 -11.93
C HIS A 681 -1.83 -16.01 -11.59
N GLY A 682 -1.46 -15.17 -12.57
CA GLY A 682 -1.34 -13.72 -12.42
C GLY A 682 -0.17 -13.24 -11.56
N VAL A 683 0.74 -14.15 -11.18
CA VAL A 683 1.93 -13.80 -10.40
C VAL A 683 2.83 -12.88 -11.21
N GLN A 684 3.21 -11.73 -10.63
CA GLN A 684 3.94 -10.68 -11.35
C GLN A 684 5.45 -10.95 -11.40
N HIS A 685 5.99 -11.61 -10.38
CA HIS A 685 7.39 -12.02 -10.35
C HIS A 685 7.51 -13.46 -9.88
N SER A 686 8.12 -14.33 -10.71
CA SER A 686 8.34 -15.74 -10.36
C SER A 686 9.80 -16.10 -10.63
N ASP A 687 10.51 -16.60 -9.61
CA ASP A 687 11.85 -17.19 -9.74
C ASP A 687 11.82 -18.62 -9.19
N ILE A 688 12.03 -19.60 -10.08
CA ILE A 688 12.06 -21.02 -9.74
C ILE A 688 13.43 -21.55 -10.19
N SER A 689 14.37 -21.68 -9.25
CA SER A 689 15.75 -21.95 -9.58
C SER A 689 16.41 -23.00 -8.68
N ASN A 690 17.30 -23.81 -9.27
CA ASN A 690 18.14 -24.82 -8.57
C ASN A 690 17.30 -25.86 -7.79
N ASN A 691 16.15 -26.29 -8.31
CA ASN A 691 15.30 -27.29 -7.67
C ASN A 691 15.41 -28.65 -8.34
N VAL A 692 15.06 -29.70 -7.60
CA VAL A 692 15.04 -31.08 -8.10
C VAL A 692 13.61 -31.61 -8.06
N PHE A 693 13.12 -32.06 -9.20
CA PHE A 693 11.78 -32.67 -9.32
C PHE A 693 11.89 -34.13 -9.73
N SER A 694 11.19 -35.01 -9.05
CA SER A 694 11.06 -36.42 -9.39
C SER A 694 9.61 -36.85 -9.32
N ASP A 695 9.08 -37.48 -10.38
CA ASP A 695 7.70 -37.93 -10.43
C ASP A 695 6.69 -36.79 -10.08
N ALA A 696 6.86 -35.61 -10.66
CA ALA A 696 6.04 -34.43 -10.41
C ALA A 696 5.07 -34.15 -11.58
N ALA A 697 3.91 -33.60 -11.29
CA ALA A 697 3.07 -32.98 -12.31
C ALA A 697 3.74 -31.68 -12.83
N PRO A 698 3.37 -31.16 -14.02
CA PRO A 698 4.00 -29.98 -14.59
C PRO A 698 3.75 -28.74 -13.72
N ILE A 699 4.66 -27.75 -13.79
CA ILE A 699 4.43 -26.41 -13.28
C ILE A 699 3.53 -25.66 -14.24
N LYS A 700 2.50 -24.96 -13.76
CA LYS A 700 1.64 -24.10 -14.59
C LYS A 700 1.84 -22.63 -14.21
N ILE A 701 2.18 -21.80 -15.19
CA ILE A 701 2.27 -20.34 -15.05
C ILE A 701 1.28 -19.72 -16.03
N VAL A 702 0.41 -18.86 -15.53
CA VAL A 702 -0.57 -18.10 -16.30
C VAL A 702 -0.29 -16.62 -16.12
N HIS A 703 0.15 -15.94 -17.17
CA HIS A 703 0.34 -14.49 -17.16
C HIS A 703 -0.96 -13.78 -17.54
N THR A 704 -1.39 -12.84 -16.75
CA THR A 704 -2.63 -12.09 -16.98
C THR A 704 -2.36 -10.68 -17.47
N VAL A 705 -1.82 -9.79 -16.62
CA VAL A 705 -1.66 -8.36 -16.91
C VAL A 705 -0.25 -7.89 -16.63
N GLY A 706 0.05 -6.67 -17.05
CA GLY A 706 1.30 -5.99 -16.76
C GLY A 706 2.48 -6.56 -17.55
N ARG A 707 3.61 -6.59 -16.90
CA ARG A 707 4.87 -7.13 -17.44
C ARG A 707 5.42 -8.20 -16.51
N PRO A 708 4.74 -9.33 -16.36
CA PRO A 708 5.19 -10.38 -15.47
C PRO A 708 6.60 -10.85 -15.86
N GLN A 709 7.41 -11.10 -14.84
CA GLN A 709 8.78 -11.61 -14.99
C GLN A 709 8.82 -13.00 -14.37
N SER A 710 8.84 -14.01 -15.22
CA SER A 710 8.94 -15.39 -14.77
C SER A 710 10.22 -16.03 -15.27
N ARG A 711 11.03 -16.52 -14.35
CA ARG A 711 12.28 -17.24 -14.62
C ARG A 711 12.22 -18.63 -14.03
N ILE A 712 12.47 -19.63 -14.86
CA ILE A 712 12.66 -21.02 -14.45
C ILE A 712 14.08 -21.40 -14.89
N SER A 713 15.00 -21.58 -13.93
CA SER A 713 16.40 -21.78 -14.29
C SER A 713 17.09 -22.87 -13.44
N ASP A 714 17.98 -23.59 -14.09
CA ASP A 714 18.91 -24.51 -13.46
C ASP A 714 18.23 -25.59 -12.61
N ASN A 715 16.99 -25.99 -12.97
CA ASN A 715 16.28 -27.07 -12.30
C ASN A 715 16.56 -28.41 -12.98
N MET A 716 16.58 -29.47 -12.21
CA MET A 716 16.67 -30.84 -12.66
C MET A 716 15.32 -31.52 -12.48
N SER A 717 14.79 -32.17 -13.52
CA SER A 717 13.54 -32.90 -13.43
C SER A 717 13.63 -34.26 -14.08
N LYS A 718 13.10 -35.26 -13.38
CA LYS A 718 12.95 -36.64 -13.86
C LYS A 718 11.48 -37.02 -13.83
N ASN A 719 10.97 -37.57 -14.92
CA ASN A 719 9.57 -37.97 -15.04
C ASN A 719 8.57 -36.85 -14.73
N MET A 720 8.85 -35.66 -15.28
CA MET A 720 8.01 -34.46 -15.18
C MET A 720 7.89 -33.85 -16.59
N ALA A 721 6.67 -33.47 -16.98
CA ALA A 721 6.46 -32.75 -18.24
C ALA A 721 6.99 -31.32 -18.17
N ALA A 722 7.27 -30.73 -19.31
CA ALA A 722 7.70 -29.34 -19.40
C ALA A 722 6.65 -28.39 -18.75
N PRO A 723 7.07 -27.21 -18.24
CA PRO A 723 6.14 -26.23 -17.69
C PRO A 723 5.07 -25.81 -18.71
N ILE A 724 3.84 -25.65 -18.24
CA ILE A 724 2.71 -25.11 -19.01
C ILE A 724 2.73 -23.60 -18.83
N LEU A 725 2.88 -22.87 -19.95
CA LEU A 725 2.97 -21.41 -19.98
C LEU A 725 1.80 -20.87 -20.78
N GLU A 726 0.94 -20.08 -20.13
CA GLU A 726 -0.25 -19.47 -20.75
C GLU A 726 -0.15 -17.93 -20.67
N GLU A 727 -0.46 -17.24 -21.78
CA GLU A 727 -0.54 -15.79 -21.88
C GLU A 727 -2.00 -15.40 -22.20
N LEU A 728 -2.72 -14.79 -21.27
CA LEU A 728 -4.13 -14.46 -21.48
C LEU A 728 -4.32 -13.12 -22.23
N ASP A 729 -3.51 -12.11 -21.90
CA ASP A 729 -3.67 -10.74 -22.43
C ASP A 729 -2.48 -10.28 -23.30
N TYR A 730 -1.67 -11.20 -23.81
CA TYR A 730 -0.51 -10.90 -24.62
C TYR A 730 -0.46 -11.80 -25.86
N GLN A 731 -0.36 -11.18 -27.04
CA GLN A 731 -0.19 -11.91 -28.30
C GLN A 731 1.30 -11.94 -28.68
N GLY A 732 1.92 -13.10 -28.58
CA GLY A 732 3.33 -13.30 -28.90
C GLY A 732 3.91 -14.55 -28.25
N LYS A 733 5.24 -14.66 -28.23
CA LYS A 733 5.91 -15.72 -27.47
C LYS A 733 5.68 -15.48 -25.97
N HIS A 734 5.55 -16.57 -25.19
CA HIS A 734 5.46 -16.45 -23.72
C HIS A 734 6.63 -15.63 -23.14
N ARG A 735 6.32 -14.87 -22.10
CA ARG A 735 7.27 -13.96 -21.44
C ARG A 735 8.16 -14.66 -20.40
N ALA A 736 7.89 -15.92 -20.08
CA ALA A 736 8.70 -16.71 -19.17
C ALA A 736 10.05 -17.07 -19.82
N VAL A 737 11.11 -16.97 -19.03
CA VAL A 737 12.49 -17.32 -19.42
C VAL A 737 12.86 -18.67 -18.83
N LEU A 738 13.13 -19.66 -19.69
CA LEU A 738 13.59 -20.98 -19.31
C LEU A 738 15.06 -21.13 -19.70
N VAL A 739 15.94 -21.33 -18.73
CA VAL A 739 17.39 -21.44 -18.97
C VAL A 739 18.05 -22.47 -18.07
N GLY A 740 18.97 -23.27 -18.58
CA GLY A 740 19.77 -24.22 -17.81
C GLY A 740 18.99 -25.43 -17.21
N ASN A 741 17.70 -25.58 -17.51
CA ASN A 741 16.90 -26.68 -16.96
C ASN A 741 17.19 -28.00 -17.69
N GLN A 742 17.19 -29.08 -16.94
CA GLN A 742 17.36 -30.46 -17.45
C GLN A 742 16.05 -31.25 -17.23
N PHE A 743 15.49 -31.79 -18.29
CA PHE A 743 14.26 -32.58 -18.27
C PHE A 743 14.56 -34.00 -18.76
N GLU A 744 14.64 -34.98 -17.84
CA GLU A 744 14.83 -36.39 -18.14
C GLU A 744 13.50 -37.16 -18.12
N GLY A 745 13.23 -37.93 -19.19
CA GLY A 745 12.04 -38.79 -19.26
C GLY A 745 10.72 -38.08 -19.49
N ALA A 746 10.73 -36.80 -19.87
CA ALA A 746 9.52 -36.12 -20.29
C ALA A 746 9.03 -36.70 -21.62
N ALA A 747 7.76 -37.11 -21.72
CA ALA A 747 7.14 -37.35 -23.02
C ALA A 747 7.26 -36.09 -23.85
N LYS A 748 7.75 -36.14 -25.09
CA LYS A 748 7.74 -35.02 -25.98
C LYS A 748 6.31 -34.50 -26.12
N PRO A 749 6.08 -33.18 -26.07
CA PRO A 749 4.75 -32.58 -26.20
C PRO A 749 4.07 -32.95 -27.53
#